data_8af17175cd21cf2f84b2a9589b249ed0
#
_entry.id   8af17175cd21cf2f84b2a9589b249ed0
#
_cell.length_a   1.000
_cell.length_b   1.000
_cell.length_c   1.000
_cell.angle_alpha   90.00
_cell.angle_beta   90.00
_cell.angle_gamma   90.00
#
_symmetry.space_group_name_H-M   'P 1'
#
loop_
_entity.id
_entity.type
_entity.pdbx_description
1 polymer ?
#
loop_
_entity_poly.entity_id
_entity_poly.type
_entity_poly.pdbx_seq_one_letter_code
_entity_poly.pdbx_strand_id
1 'polypeptide(L)'
;MNDSVKFNADYLKDFEYNWNCTKYYTSIIDKTDARKFLINVLEHWDQVNNDAKSIWLDLIERAGFYPYYIDKIESVENYNQSLQSSVRSAFFKSDFLNGIYFHEQQKEIERAITLKKNVAVSAPTSFGKSLLIEEFVARKQYNNILIIQPTLALIDETRKNMSKYLNYYNIVINTKQKATDRNIFILTAERVLEYVGLPKIDFFVVDEFYKVSNLRNDDRINALNISIMKIMDHKPQALFLTPCVNSLSDRFIERYNVVFFKTDYSLVNTNIIEVRKNNRPLKSNQKKKELFKLLKEKLKEPSIVYVKSPNEAYKLANEYIEYLKPTNFANSNLPVFEWMDENISEKWKLKELMMNGIGAHNGALPRHIVSSEIEMFNKGILSIMFATVSLIEGVNTVAKNILIYSQNKGSNLIDFFDFANIKGRAGRMGKYYTGNVYLFNEELQPEEFSIDVPFVDQANISDEILFSIPDEYVEDKDRRKLLESEIPGDLQAIIRKNLISVEGQKKLYNYIRLNIDNLSYLKWSKIPLYEELWRTLYLAYKYLDNQDDEKFAMSQAIMALDIINQSLKETIFKRGEFLRKKRSKKNFHEEAIKDVLKFVRNDANYKIPKLLSVLDSIQKYTFEKNSNRNYGDYSIFNSLLENGQIGEDFRFLIDFGVPSSGIKKIEVQFKKDNKTYNDNVEIIPWLKQNIKILKNILLDYEYDLLKKALNI
;
A
#
# COMPACT_ATOMS: atom_id res chain seq x y z
N MET A 1 23.62 17.42 41.28
CA MET A 1 23.77 18.17 40.00
C MET A 1 22.83 17.55 38.99
N ASN A 2 21.62 18.07 38.94
CA ASN A 2 20.54 17.58 38.04
C ASN A 2 20.05 18.78 37.20
N ASP A 3 21.02 19.47 36.54
CA ASP A 3 20.61 20.47 35.55
C ASP A 3 20.43 19.74 34.22
N SER A 4 19.19 19.54 33.85
CA SER A 4 18.81 19.08 32.48
C SER A 4 19.33 20.14 31.49
N VAL A 5 20.42 19.82 30.78
CA VAL A 5 20.90 20.65 29.68
C VAL A 5 19.77 20.72 28.63
N LYS A 6 19.12 21.86 28.55
CA LYS A 6 18.12 22.10 27.53
C LYS A 6 18.83 22.30 26.20
N PHE A 7 18.64 21.37 25.25
CA PHE A 7 19.30 21.44 23.94
C PHE A 7 18.92 22.76 23.22
N ASN A 8 19.93 23.47 22.75
CA ASN A 8 19.75 24.67 21.92
C ASN A 8 20.80 24.66 20.80
N ALA A 9 20.31 24.58 19.56
CA ALA A 9 21.14 24.48 18.37
C ALA A 9 22.03 25.71 18.14
N ASP A 10 21.61 26.91 18.56
CA ASP A 10 22.36 28.16 18.34
C ASP A 10 23.72 28.17 19.04
N TYR A 11 23.89 27.40 20.12
CA TYR A 11 25.12 27.31 20.89
C TYR A 11 26.04 26.14 20.43
N LEU A 12 25.66 25.34 19.43
CA LEU A 12 26.49 24.21 18.97
C LEU A 12 27.81 24.63 18.33
N LYS A 13 28.00 25.91 17.98
CA LYS A 13 29.27 26.45 17.50
C LYS A 13 30.30 26.63 18.63
N ASP A 14 29.85 26.70 19.87
CA ASP A 14 30.67 26.82 21.03
C ASP A 14 31.18 25.44 21.51
N PHE A 15 32.49 25.31 21.76
CA PHE A 15 33.11 24.04 22.19
C PHE A 15 32.67 23.67 23.60
N GLU A 16 32.68 24.64 24.54
CA GLU A 16 32.32 24.36 25.93
C GLU A 16 30.86 23.93 26.09
N TYR A 17 29.97 24.54 25.31
CA TYR A 17 28.59 24.05 25.22
C TYR A 17 28.50 22.60 24.73
N ASN A 18 29.19 22.24 23.63
CA ASN A 18 29.26 20.87 23.16
C ASN A 18 29.83 19.93 24.22
N TRP A 19 30.90 20.32 24.89
CA TRP A 19 31.51 19.51 25.95
C TRP A 19 30.53 19.22 27.09
N ASN A 20 29.72 20.21 27.49
CA ASN A 20 28.70 20.04 28.50
C ASN A 20 27.53 19.16 27.99
N CYS A 21 27.15 19.27 26.70
CA CYS A 21 26.19 18.41 26.05
C CYS A 21 26.64 16.94 25.98
N THR A 22 27.94 16.67 25.69
CA THR A 22 28.49 15.31 25.67
C THR A 22 28.50 14.68 27.05
N LYS A 23 28.85 15.43 28.09
CA LYS A 23 28.78 14.97 29.50
C LYS A 23 27.33 14.62 29.89
N TYR A 24 26.39 15.51 29.56
CA TYR A 24 24.98 15.27 29.83
C TYR A 24 24.51 14.02 29.09
N TYR A 25 24.78 13.90 27.77
CA TYR A 25 24.43 12.73 26.99
C TYR A 25 24.99 11.43 27.61
N THR A 26 26.23 11.42 28.00
CA THR A 26 26.86 10.25 28.63
C THR A 26 26.16 9.87 29.95
N SER A 27 25.65 10.84 30.70
CA SER A 27 24.90 10.58 31.94
C SER A 27 23.51 10.01 31.74
N ILE A 28 22.94 10.09 30.51
CA ILE A 28 21.62 9.60 30.16
C ILE A 28 21.65 8.50 29.09
N ILE A 29 22.82 7.97 28.72
CA ILE A 29 23.01 7.07 27.58
C ILE A 29 22.07 5.85 27.60
N ASP A 30 21.77 5.33 28.78
CA ASP A 30 20.86 4.19 28.97
C ASP A 30 19.36 4.57 29.03
N LYS A 31 19.03 5.87 28.89
CA LYS A 31 17.64 6.35 28.95
C LYS A 31 17.06 6.56 27.55
N THR A 32 15.74 6.44 27.46
CA THR A 32 15.02 6.68 26.20
C THR A 32 15.22 8.05 25.58
N ASP A 33 15.51 9.07 26.40
CA ASP A 33 15.75 10.44 25.94
C ASP A 33 17.15 10.66 25.33
N ALA A 34 18.10 9.76 25.58
CA ALA A 34 19.44 9.84 24.99
C ALA A 34 19.40 9.81 23.46
N ARG A 35 18.63 8.90 22.89
CA ARG A 35 18.46 8.80 21.42
C ARG A 35 17.92 10.09 20.83
N LYS A 36 16.90 10.69 21.45
CA LYS A 36 16.32 11.97 21.00
C LYS A 36 17.34 13.09 21.02
N PHE A 37 18.14 13.15 22.09
CA PHE A 37 19.17 14.16 22.24
C PHE A 37 20.22 14.05 21.12
N LEU A 38 20.72 12.84 20.86
CA LEU A 38 21.71 12.58 19.82
C LEU A 38 21.18 12.89 18.41
N ILE A 39 19.94 12.52 18.13
CA ILE A 39 19.29 12.83 16.85
C ILE A 39 19.16 14.35 16.65
N ASN A 40 18.88 15.13 17.70
CA ASN A 40 18.85 16.59 17.61
C ASN A 40 20.24 17.17 17.29
N VAL A 41 21.31 16.61 17.83
CA VAL A 41 22.68 17.01 17.47
C VAL A 41 22.97 16.69 16.00
N LEU A 42 22.57 15.49 15.53
CA LEU A 42 22.72 15.07 14.14
C LEU A 42 21.95 15.97 13.15
N GLU A 43 20.75 16.45 13.53
CA GLU A 43 19.96 17.39 12.72
C GLU A 43 20.69 18.73 12.49
N HIS A 44 21.51 19.15 13.44
CA HIS A 44 22.26 20.39 13.39
C HIS A 44 23.78 20.18 13.24
N TRP A 45 24.18 19.04 12.64
CA TRP A 45 25.58 18.62 12.53
C TRP A 45 26.50 19.67 11.93
N ASP A 46 26.03 20.44 10.95
CA ASP A 46 26.80 21.50 10.29
C ASP A 46 27.09 22.69 11.22
N GLN A 47 26.35 22.82 12.32
CA GLN A 47 26.55 23.85 13.33
C GLN A 47 27.43 23.38 14.48
N VAL A 48 27.72 22.08 14.58
CA VAL A 48 28.56 21.53 15.64
C VAL A 48 29.99 22.04 15.48
N ASN A 49 30.58 22.49 16.58
CA ASN A 49 31.97 22.90 16.62
C ASN A 49 32.90 21.80 16.10
N ASN A 50 33.82 22.13 15.20
CA ASN A 50 34.67 21.14 14.51
C ASN A 50 35.49 20.29 15.47
N ASP A 51 36.04 20.89 16.55
CA ASP A 51 36.85 20.17 17.54
C ASP A 51 35.97 19.19 18.38
N ALA A 52 34.69 19.47 18.51
CA ALA A 52 33.73 18.61 19.22
C ALA A 52 33.18 17.48 18.38
N LYS A 53 33.25 17.55 17.03
CA LYS A 53 32.69 16.54 16.13
C LYS A 53 33.27 15.15 16.35
N SER A 54 34.58 15.04 16.65
CA SER A 54 35.21 13.75 16.93
C SER A 54 34.62 13.08 18.17
N ILE A 55 34.32 13.87 19.21
CA ILE A 55 33.70 13.36 20.44
C ILE A 55 32.27 12.87 20.16
N TRP A 56 31.53 13.63 19.37
CA TRP A 56 30.19 13.22 18.96
C TRP A 56 30.18 11.96 18.08
N LEU A 57 31.19 11.77 17.20
CA LEU A 57 31.31 10.53 16.41
C LEU A 57 31.47 9.29 17.30
N ASP A 58 32.31 9.38 18.34
CA ASP A 58 32.47 8.28 19.31
C ASP A 58 31.16 7.97 20.04
N LEU A 59 30.35 8.99 20.36
CA LEU A 59 29.05 8.81 21.01
C LEU A 59 28.01 8.26 20.08
N ILE A 60 28.01 8.65 18.79
CA ILE A 60 27.14 8.11 17.73
C ILE A 60 27.42 6.62 17.52
N GLU A 61 28.72 6.24 17.49
CA GLU A 61 29.14 4.84 17.40
C GLU A 61 28.66 4.03 18.61
N ARG A 62 28.89 4.54 19.83
CA ARG A 62 28.46 3.89 21.08
C ARG A 62 26.92 3.71 21.16
N ALA A 63 26.18 4.63 20.57
CA ALA A 63 24.70 4.52 20.47
C ALA A 63 24.24 3.47 19.47
N GLY A 64 25.13 2.82 18.73
CA GLY A 64 24.79 1.85 17.69
C GLY A 64 24.23 2.50 16.42
N PHE A 65 24.41 3.81 16.22
CA PHE A 65 23.90 4.58 15.08
C PHE A 65 24.87 4.49 13.89
N TYR A 66 25.30 3.28 13.53
CA TYR A 66 26.28 3.05 12.47
C TYR A 66 25.93 3.69 11.12
N PRO A 67 24.66 3.72 10.66
CA PRO A 67 24.32 4.43 9.44
C PRO A 67 24.68 5.91 9.48
N TYR A 68 24.48 6.58 10.62
CA TYR A 68 24.87 7.99 10.82
C TYR A 68 26.36 8.17 11.05
N TYR A 69 26.97 7.25 11.80
CA TYR A 69 28.40 7.27 12.06
C TYR A 69 29.19 7.30 10.75
N ILE A 70 28.88 6.39 9.83
CA ILE A 70 29.54 6.31 8.53
C ILE A 70 29.26 7.53 7.65
N ASP A 71 28.00 8.03 7.65
CA ASP A 71 27.64 9.24 6.90
C ASP A 71 28.40 10.50 7.39
N LYS A 72 28.70 10.59 8.69
CA LYS A 72 29.34 11.76 9.29
C LYS A 72 30.87 11.69 9.38
N ILE A 73 31.44 10.49 9.31
CA ILE A 73 32.88 10.30 9.46
C ILE A 73 33.70 11.08 8.41
N GLU A 74 33.22 11.13 7.15
CA GLU A 74 33.86 11.84 6.07
C GLU A 74 33.81 13.38 6.24
N SER A 75 32.90 13.87 7.08
CA SER A 75 32.71 15.30 7.34
C SER A 75 33.68 15.86 8.41
N VAL A 76 34.49 15.00 9.06
CA VAL A 76 35.39 15.39 10.12
C VAL A 76 36.84 15.26 9.66
N GLU A 77 37.50 16.41 9.46
CA GLU A 77 38.89 16.46 9.04
C GLU A 77 39.80 15.79 10.08
N ASN A 78 40.77 15.01 9.61
CA ASN A 78 41.78 14.32 10.43
C ASN A 78 41.21 13.34 11.49
N TYR A 79 39.97 12.87 11.33
CA TYR A 79 39.43 11.84 12.22
C TYR A 79 40.08 10.50 11.90
N ASN A 80 40.86 10.00 12.86
CA ASN A 80 41.44 8.66 12.77
C ASN A 80 40.57 7.66 13.53
N GLN A 81 39.89 6.82 12.78
CA GLN A 81 39.11 5.74 13.35
C GLN A 81 39.98 4.76 14.12
N SER A 82 39.62 4.47 15.37
CA SER A 82 40.34 3.47 16.16
C SER A 82 40.20 2.07 15.55
N LEU A 83 41.15 1.17 15.87
CA LEU A 83 41.03 -0.23 15.43
C LEU A 83 39.73 -0.88 15.93
N GLN A 84 39.31 -0.57 17.16
CA GLN A 84 38.06 -1.07 17.73
C GLN A 84 36.84 -0.57 16.94
N SER A 85 36.80 0.72 16.63
CA SER A 85 35.72 1.31 15.81
C SER A 85 35.69 0.71 14.41
N SER A 86 36.85 0.46 13.80
CA SER A 86 36.96 -0.19 12.49
C SER A 86 36.40 -1.61 12.51
N VAL A 87 36.70 -2.41 13.52
CA VAL A 87 36.18 -3.77 13.69
C VAL A 87 34.69 -3.77 13.94
N ARG A 88 34.18 -2.88 14.80
CA ARG A 88 32.73 -2.74 15.05
C ARG A 88 31.98 -2.32 13.78
N SER A 89 32.47 -1.31 13.07
CA SER A 89 31.88 -0.85 11.83
C SER A 89 31.83 -1.96 10.77
N ALA A 90 32.91 -2.75 10.65
CA ALA A 90 32.96 -3.91 9.77
C ALA A 90 31.88 -4.97 10.14
N PHE A 91 31.64 -5.20 11.44
CA PHE A 91 30.60 -6.12 11.90
C PHE A 91 29.18 -5.69 11.50
N PHE A 92 28.91 -4.37 11.53
CA PHE A 92 27.57 -3.84 11.19
C PHE A 92 27.40 -3.58 9.69
N LYS A 93 28.47 -3.63 8.90
CA LYS A 93 28.41 -3.54 7.45
C LYS A 93 27.68 -4.74 6.87
N SER A 94 26.85 -4.50 5.85
CA SER A 94 26.30 -5.58 5.02
C SER A 94 27.38 -6.11 4.08
N ASP A 95 27.50 -7.43 3.98
CA ASP A 95 28.38 -8.08 3.01
C ASP A 95 27.78 -8.14 1.60
N PHE A 96 26.48 -7.90 1.47
CA PHE A 96 25.70 -8.08 0.25
C PHE A 96 25.13 -6.79 -0.33
N LEU A 97 24.96 -5.76 0.50
CA LEU A 97 24.47 -4.44 0.10
C LEU A 97 25.62 -3.43 0.20
N ASN A 98 26.10 -2.99 -0.95
CA ASN A 98 27.25 -2.09 -1.03
C ASN A 98 26.99 -0.76 -0.29
N GLY A 99 27.90 -0.40 0.63
CA GLY A 99 27.84 0.85 1.38
C GLY A 99 26.75 0.92 2.45
N ILE A 100 26.05 -0.17 2.75
CA ILE A 100 24.99 -0.22 3.74
C ILE A 100 25.53 -0.73 5.08
N TYR A 101 25.14 -0.04 6.14
CA TYR A 101 25.44 -0.41 7.52
C TYR A 101 24.12 -0.58 8.28
N PHE A 102 24.01 -1.69 9.02
CA PHE A 102 22.88 -1.96 9.89
C PHE A 102 23.07 -1.28 11.24
N HIS A 103 21.99 -0.89 11.87
CA HIS A 103 22.03 -0.64 13.31
C HIS A 103 21.94 -1.96 14.09
N GLU A 104 22.24 -1.91 15.38
CA GLU A 104 22.37 -3.09 16.24
C GLU A 104 21.20 -4.05 16.14
N GLN A 105 19.98 -3.55 16.24
CA GLN A 105 18.78 -4.39 16.22
C GLN A 105 18.48 -5.01 14.84
N GLN A 106 18.82 -4.32 13.75
CA GLN A 106 18.73 -4.94 12.42
C GLN A 106 19.73 -6.09 12.27
N LYS A 107 20.93 -5.94 12.83
CA LYS A 107 21.96 -6.97 12.80
C LYS A 107 21.57 -8.19 13.63
N GLU A 108 20.90 -7.99 14.76
CA GLU A 108 20.35 -9.06 15.58
C GLU A 108 19.28 -9.88 14.82
N ILE A 109 18.36 -9.21 14.16
CA ILE A 109 17.34 -9.84 13.33
C ILE A 109 17.98 -10.59 12.15
N GLU A 110 18.92 -9.94 11.46
CA GLU A 110 19.69 -10.53 10.37
C GLU A 110 20.37 -11.84 10.81
N ARG A 111 21.00 -11.83 12.00
CA ARG A 111 21.64 -13.01 12.58
C ARG A 111 20.64 -14.13 12.89
N ALA A 112 19.46 -13.80 13.43
CA ALA A 112 18.42 -14.79 13.73
C ALA A 112 17.94 -15.50 12.45
N ILE A 113 17.74 -14.74 11.37
CA ILE A 113 17.36 -15.30 10.06
C ILE A 113 18.52 -16.12 9.48
N THR A 114 19.74 -15.66 9.59
CA THR A 114 20.95 -16.40 9.14
C THR A 114 21.05 -17.77 9.85
N LEU A 115 20.66 -17.86 11.11
CA LEU A 115 20.54 -19.10 11.90
C LEU A 115 19.30 -19.93 11.55
N LYS A 116 18.64 -19.67 10.41
CA LYS A 116 17.48 -20.41 9.90
C LYS A 116 16.26 -20.39 10.81
N LYS A 117 16.09 -19.36 11.64
CA LYS A 117 14.87 -19.15 12.44
C LYS A 117 13.80 -18.46 11.63
N ASN A 118 12.53 -18.76 11.89
CA ASN A 118 11.42 -17.92 11.47
C ASN A 118 11.36 -16.71 12.39
N VAL A 119 11.15 -15.54 11.84
CA VAL A 119 11.25 -14.29 12.58
C VAL A 119 10.01 -13.43 12.34
N ALA A 120 9.46 -12.87 13.42
CA ALA A 120 8.45 -11.81 13.34
C ALA A 120 9.02 -10.53 13.96
N VAL A 121 8.88 -9.40 13.27
CA VAL A 121 9.45 -8.11 13.68
C VAL A 121 8.34 -7.09 13.83
N SER A 122 8.16 -6.61 15.05
CA SER A 122 7.35 -5.43 15.39
C SER A 122 8.28 -4.23 15.56
N ALA A 123 8.24 -3.32 14.59
CA ALA A 123 9.14 -2.17 14.56
C ALA A 123 8.49 -0.94 13.90
N PRO A 124 8.90 0.29 14.27
CA PRO A 124 8.42 1.51 13.61
C PRO A 124 8.63 1.51 12.10
N THR A 125 7.90 2.36 11.38
CA THR A 125 8.03 2.47 9.91
C THR A 125 9.43 2.94 9.48
N SER A 126 10.11 3.72 10.32
CA SER A 126 11.48 4.22 10.09
C SER A 126 12.59 3.21 10.41
N PHE A 127 12.26 1.99 10.83
CA PHE A 127 13.23 0.96 11.23
C PHE A 127 14.07 0.40 10.08
N GLY A 128 13.61 0.52 8.83
CA GLY A 128 14.28 -0.06 7.67
C GLY A 128 13.89 -1.51 7.38
N LYS A 129 12.64 -1.89 7.62
CA LYS A 129 12.10 -3.24 7.33
C LYS A 129 12.36 -3.69 5.88
N SER A 130 12.18 -2.79 4.91
CA SER A 130 12.44 -3.09 3.49
C SER A 130 13.91 -3.40 3.20
N LEU A 131 14.83 -2.81 3.96
CA LEU A 131 16.27 -3.07 3.84
C LEU A 131 16.61 -4.51 4.28
N LEU A 132 15.92 -5.03 5.30
CA LEU A 132 16.08 -6.43 5.70
C LEU A 132 15.62 -7.39 4.59
N ILE A 133 14.49 -7.11 3.92
CA ILE A 133 14.05 -7.93 2.78
C ILE A 133 15.12 -7.94 1.70
N GLU A 134 15.63 -6.77 1.35
CA GLU A 134 16.64 -6.61 0.30
C GLU A 134 17.93 -7.34 0.62
N GLU A 135 18.39 -7.32 1.87
CA GLU A 135 19.56 -8.06 2.33
C GLU A 135 19.47 -9.56 1.98
N PHE A 136 18.32 -10.19 2.28
CA PHE A 136 18.15 -11.62 2.02
C PHE A 136 17.96 -11.96 0.53
N VAL A 137 17.45 -11.03 -0.26
CA VAL A 137 17.43 -11.15 -1.74
C VAL A 137 18.85 -11.03 -2.29
N ALA A 138 19.64 -10.06 -1.80
CA ALA A 138 21.01 -9.80 -2.26
C ALA A 138 21.96 -10.99 -2.00
N ARG A 139 21.70 -11.79 -0.97
CA ARG A 139 22.48 -13.00 -0.64
C ARG A 139 22.42 -14.08 -1.71
N LYS A 140 21.37 -14.09 -2.53
CA LYS A 140 21.17 -15.04 -3.64
C LYS A 140 21.17 -16.52 -3.21
N GLN A 141 20.89 -16.79 -1.93
CA GLN A 141 20.93 -18.14 -1.36
C GLN A 141 19.62 -18.92 -1.53
N TYR A 142 18.51 -18.24 -1.85
CA TYR A 142 17.20 -18.81 -2.07
C TYR A 142 16.88 -18.83 -3.57
N ASN A 143 16.22 -19.89 -4.06
CA ASN A 143 15.78 -19.94 -5.45
C ASN A 143 14.43 -19.24 -5.63
N ASN A 144 13.49 -19.51 -4.73
CA ASN A 144 12.16 -18.93 -4.81
C ASN A 144 11.85 -18.13 -3.55
N ILE A 145 11.71 -16.82 -3.71
CA ILE A 145 11.35 -15.88 -2.67
C ILE A 145 9.92 -15.42 -2.91
N LEU A 146 9.05 -15.49 -1.90
CA LEU A 146 7.70 -14.95 -1.97
C LEU A 146 7.55 -13.80 -0.97
N ILE A 147 7.12 -12.64 -1.46
CA ILE A 147 6.82 -11.45 -0.67
C ILE A 147 5.33 -11.14 -0.83
N ILE A 148 4.56 -11.32 0.24
CA ILE A 148 3.16 -10.89 0.26
C ILE A 148 3.10 -9.43 0.70
N GLN A 149 2.45 -8.59 -0.13
CA GLN A 149 2.20 -7.19 0.18
C GLN A 149 0.73 -6.83 -0.02
N PRO A 150 0.15 -5.97 0.85
CA PRO A 150 -1.30 -5.73 0.84
C PRO A 150 -1.78 -4.85 -0.30
N THR A 151 -0.91 -4.09 -0.97
CA THR A 151 -1.31 -3.14 -2.00
C THR A 151 -0.45 -3.22 -3.25
N LEU A 152 -1.08 -2.97 -4.40
CA LEU A 152 -0.37 -2.92 -5.68
C LEU A 152 0.68 -1.78 -5.76
N ALA A 153 0.51 -0.73 -4.96
CA ALA A 153 1.48 0.37 -4.88
C ALA A 153 2.78 -0.09 -4.20
N LEU A 154 2.69 -0.83 -3.09
CA LEU A 154 3.85 -1.45 -2.44
C LEU A 154 4.52 -2.47 -3.35
N ILE A 155 3.74 -3.29 -4.06
CA ILE A 155 4.25 -4.27 -5.03
C ILE A 155 5.10 -3.55 -6.09
N ASP A 156 4.62 -2.45 -6.67
CA ASP A 156 5.38 -1.71 -7.69
C ASP A 156 6.65 -1.06 -7.12
N GLU A 157 6.59 -0.52 -5.90
CA GLU A 157 7.77 0.01 -5.20
C GLU A 157 8.81 -1.09 -4.96
N THR A 158 8.38 -2.22 -4.41
CA THR A 158 9.28 -3.36 -4.15
C THR A 158 9.84 -3.92 -5.45
N ARG A 159 9.02 -4.05 -6.51
CA ARG A 159 9.49 -4.44 -7.85
C ARG A 159 10.61 -3.54 -8.36
N LYS A 160 10.42 -2.20 -8.26
CA LYS A 160 11.45 -1.23 -8.66
C LYS A 160 12.73 -1.40 -7.87
N ASN A 161 12.64 -1.57 -6.56
CA ASN A 161 13.80 -1.78 -5.70
C ASN A 161 14.53 -3.10 -6.01
N MET A 162 13.76 -4.17 -6.36
CA MET A 162 14.30 -5.48 -6.69
C MET A 162 14.78 -5.59 -8.15
N SER A 163 14.49 -4.62 -9.01
CA SER A 163 14.86 -4.64 -10.45
C SER A 163 16.36 -4.78 -10.70
N LYS A 164 17.21 -4.33 -9.77
CA LYS A 164 18.66 -4.51 -9.83
C LYS A 164 19.12 -5.98 -9.75
N TYR A 165 18.23 -6.89 -9.37
CA TYR A 165 18.49 -8.34 -9.30
C TYR A 165 17.94 -9.11 -10.50
N LEU A 166 17.43 -8.45 -11.55
CA LEU A 166 16.85 -9.08 -12.76
C LEU A 166 17.84 -9.99 -13.52
N ASN A 167 19.14 -9.76 -13.40
CA ASN A 167 20.15 -10.64 -13.99
C ASN A 167 20.25 -11.98 -13.26
N TYR A 168 19.61 -12.14 -12.11
CA TYR A 168 19.71 -13.31 -11.26
C TYR A 168 18.36 -13.93 -10.92
N TYR A 169 17.31 -13.13 -10.82
CA TYR A 169 15.94 -13.54 -10.51
C TYR A 169 14.96 -13.07 -11.56
N ASN A 170 13.97 -13.89 -11.86
CA ASN A 170 12.76 -13.48 -12.53
C ASN A 170 11.81 -12.84 -11.51
N ILE A 171 11.34 -11.61 -11.76
CA ILE A 171 10.42 -10.90 -10.87
C ILE A 171 8.99 -11.09 -11.35
N VAL A 172 8.19 -11.76 -10.52
CA VAL A 172 6.79 -12.10 -10.80
C VAL A 172 5.87 -11.27 -9.94
N ILE A 173 5.01 -10.46 -10.55
CA ILE A 173 4.04 -9.58 -9.85
C ILE A 173 2.59 -9.87 -10.21
N ASN A 174 2.34 -10.77 -11.14
CA ASN A 174 0.97 -11.18 -11.50
C ASN A 174 0.88 -12.69 -11.79
N THR A 175 -0.34 -13.20 -11.81
CA THR A 175 -0.63 -14.64 -11.89
C THR A 175 -0.38 -15.26 -13.26
N LYS A 176 -0.19 -14.44 -14.32
CA LYS A 176 0.06 -14.93 -15.69
C LYS A 176 1.55 -15.03 -16.05
N GLN A 177 2.42 -14.35 -15.29
CA GLN A 177 3.87 -14.48 -15.49
C GLN A 177 4.33 -15.87 -15.08
N LYS A 178 5.08 -16.54 -15.93
CA LYS A 178 5.62 -17.88 -15.67
C LYS A 178 6.81 -17.81 -14.71
N ALA A 179 6.87 -18.78 -13.81
CA ALA A 179 8.05 -19.00 -12.99
C ALA A 179 9.21 -19.56 -13.84
N THR A 180 10.43 -19.26 -13.42
CA THR A 180 11.68 -19.81 -13.93
C THR A 180 12.40 -20.57 -12.80
N ASP A 181 13.69 -20.90 -12.96
CA ASP A 181 14.46 -21.59 -11.92
C ASP A 181 14.66 -20.75 -10.66
N ARG A 182 14.72 -19.41 -10.79
CA ARG A 182 14.92 -18.48 -9.69
C ARG A 182 13.96 -17.30 -9.79
N ASN A 183 13.16 -17.15 -8.76
CA ASN A 183 12.06 -16.17 -8.78
C ASN A 183 11.99 -15.32 -7.52
N ILE A 184 11.57 -14.06 -7.70
CA ILE A 184 11.03 -13.22 -6.65
C ILE A 184 9.55 -12.96 -6.98
N PHE A 185 8.67 -13.61 -6.26
CA PHE A 185 7.23 -13.36 -6.33
C PHE A 185 6.89 -12.21 -5.40
N ILE A 186 6.30 -11.14 -5.92
CA ILE A 186 5.81 -10.01 -5.14
C ILE A 186 4.31 -9.90 -5.43
N LEU A 187 3.48 -10.47 -4.57
CA LEU A 187 2.08 -10.72 -4.85
C LEU A 187 1.19 -10.26 -3.70
N THR A 188 -0.10 -10.02 -3.99
CA THR A 188 -1.13 -9.97 -2.94
C THR A 188 -1.49 -11.39 -2.51
N ALA A 189 -2.15 -11.52 -1.35
CA ALA A 189 -2.59 -12.82 -0.85
C ALA A 189 -3.53 -13.55 -1.84
N GLU A 190 -4.43 -12.80 -2.48
CA GLU A 190 -5.34 -13.33 -3.50
C GLU A 190 -4.56 -13.88 -4.70
N ARG A 191 -3.58 -13.12 -5.21
CA ARG A 191 -2.73 -13.54 -6.34
C ARG A 191 -1.90 -14.79 -6.00
N VAL A 192 -1.48 -14.96 -4.75
CA VAL A 192 -0.78 -16.20 -4.30
C VAL A 192 -1.70 -17.40 -4.43
N LEU A 193 -2.97 -17.27 -4.03
CA LEU A 193 -3.96 -18.35 -4.11
C LEU A 193 -4.40 -18.66 -5.54
N GLU A 194 -4.36 -17.69 -6.43
CA GLU A 194 -4.72 -17.81 -7.84
C GLU A 194 -3.56 -18.31 -8.72
N TYR A 195 -2.31 -18.19 -8.25
CA TYR A 195 -1.15 -18.55 -9.07
C TYR A 195 -1.06 -20.05 -9.30
N VAL A 196 -1.20 -20.44 -10.57
CA VAL A 196 -1.13 -21.87 -10.98
C VAL A 196 0.34 -22.32 -11.07
N GLY A 197 0.67 -23.42 -10.40
CA GLY A 197 2.03 -23.98 -10.46
C GLY A 197 3.06 -23.18 -9.67
N LEU A 198 2.67 -22.55 -8.56
CA LEU A 198 3.62 -21.88 -7.65
C LEU A 198 4.69 -22.89 -7.20
N PRO A 199 5.99 -22.63 -7.47
CA PRO A 199 7.05 -23.54 -7.05
C PRO A 199 7.19 -23.56 -5.53
N LYS A 200 7.93 -24.54 -5.01
CA LYS A 200 8.28 -24.55 -3.58
C LYS A 200 8.99 -23.26 -3.21
N ILE A 201 8.49 -22.57 -2.20
CA ILE A 201 9.05 -21.34 -1.68
C ILE A 201 10.12 -21.66 -0.64
N ASP A 202 11.31 -21.04 -0.79
CA ASP A 202 12.43 -21.22 0.13
C ASP A 202 12.45 -20.14 1.21
N PHE A 203 12.13 -18.90 0.82
CA PHE A 203 12.05 -17.74 1.74
C PHE A 203 10.73 -17.01 1.56
N PHE A 204 10.01 -16.84 2.65
CA PHE A 204 8.67 -16.28 2.69
C PHE A 204 8.60 -15.01 3.52
N VAL A 205 8.17 -13.92 2.93
CA VAL A 205 8.01 -12.62 3.60
C VAL A 205 6.55 -12.20 3.58
N VAL A 206 6.02 -11.80 4.73
CA VAL A 206 4.71 -11.16 4.83
C VAL A 206 4.90 -9.75 5.37
N ASP A 207 4.69 -8.76 4.52
CA ASP A 207 4.70 -7.35 4.90
C ASP A 207 3.32 -6.92 5.40
N GLU A 208 3.28 -6.00 6.38
CA GLU A 208 2.05 -5.58 7.06
C GLU A 208 1.27 -6.78 7.67
N PHE A 209 2.01 -7.69 8.33
CA PHE A 209 1.49 -8.97 8.86
C PHE A 209 0.31 -8.79 9.81
N TYR A 210 0.19 -7.66 10.52
CA TYR A 210 -0.95 -7.36 11.40
C TYR A 210 -2.32 -7.46 10.71
N LYS A 211 -2.36 -7.39 9.36
CA LYS A 211 -3.59 -7.53 8.58
C LYS A 211 -4.16 -8.95 8.57
N VAL A 212 -3.44 -9.93 9.15
CA VAL A 212 -3.95 -11.29 9.34
C VAL A 212 -5.04 -11.34 10.41
N SER A 213 -5.05 -10.38 11.35
CA SER A 213 -5.92 -10.34 12.51
C SER A 213 -7.37 -9.98 12.16
N ASN A 214 -8.33 -10.72 12.72
CA ASN A 214 -9.76 -10.43 12.58
C ASN A 214 -10.18 -9.11 13.24
N LEU A 215 -9.37 -8.58 14.15
CA LEU A 215 -9.63 -7.30 14.80
C LEU A 215 -9.56 -6.10 13.84
N ARG A 216 -9.01 -6.28 12.63
CA ARG A 216 -8.77 -5.18 11.68
C ARG A 216 -9.91 -4.95 10.68
N ASN A 217 -10.91 -5.82 10.56
CA ASN A 217 -12.02 -5.70 9.61
C ASN A 217 -11.56 -5.38 8.15
N ASP A 218 -10.56 -6.11 7.65
CA ASP A 218 -10.09 -5.99 6.26
C ASP A 218 -10.72 -7.13 5.43
N ASP A 219 -11.31 -6.82 4.28
CA ASP A 219 -11.96 -7.80 3.38
C ASP A 219 -10.99 -8.89 2.87
N ARG A 220 -9.67 -8.69 3.06
CA ARG A 220 -8.62 -9.59 2.59
C ARG A 220 -8.07 -10.52 3.65
N ILE A 221 -8.61 -10.47 4.87
CA ILE A 221 -8.17 -11.31 5.99
C ILE A 221 -8.23 -12.79 5.63
N ASN A 222 -9.32 -13.22 4.98
CA ASN A 222 -9.51 -14.63 4.60
C ASN A 222 -8.42 -15.10 3.64
N ALA A 223 -8.16 -14.34 2.57
CA ALA A 223 -7.13 -14.68 1.60
C ALA A 223 -5.73 -14.69 2.23
N LEU A 224 -5.42 -13.72 3.12
CA LEU A 224 -4.12 -13.65 3.80
C LEU A 224 -3.90 -14.85 4.74
N ASN A 225 -4.90 -15.20 5.55
CA ASN A 225 -4.82 -16.36 6.43
C ASN A 225 -4.58 -17.66 5.65
N ILE A 226 -5.37 -17.91 4.60
CA ILE A 226 -5.26 -19.14 3.80
C ILE A 226 -3.95 -19.18 3.01
N SER A 227 -3.46 -18.07 2.48
CA SER A 227 -2.19 -18.03 1.76
C SER A 227 -1.01 -18.30 2.70
N ILE A 228 -0.99 -17.69 3.90
CA ILE A 228 0.05 -17.96 4.90
C ILE A 228 0.04 -19.42 5.30
N MET A 229 -1.13 -19.97 5.63
CA MET A 229 -1.25 -21.37 6.01
C MET A 229 -0.67 -22.30 4.92
N LYS A 230 -1.12 -22.15 3.66
CA LYS A 230 -0.66 -22.98 2.54
C LYS A 230 0.86 -22.91 2.30
N ILE A 231 1.42 -21.70 2.41
CA ILE A 231 2.86 -21.54 2.20
C ILE A 231 3.66 -22.12 3.37
N MET A 232 3.22 -21.89 4.61
CA MET A 232 3.89 -22.36 5.82
C MET A 232 3.85 -23.90 5.94
N ASP A 233 2.88 -24.59 5.35
CA ASP A 233 2.83 -26.07 5.29
C ASP A 233 4.03 -26.66 4.52
N HIS A 234 4.61 -25.91 3.57
CA HIS A 234 5.85 -26.30 2.87
C HIS A 234 7.14 -25.98 3.66
N LYS A 235 7.02 -25.46 4.89
CA LYS A 235 8.11 -25.15 5.81
C LYS A 235 9.20 -24.26 5.18
N PRO A 236 8.86 -23.14 4.54
CA PRO A 236 9.87 -22.16 4.14
C PRO A 236 10.49 -21.52 5.37
N GLN A 237 11.63 -20.86 5.20
CA GLN A 237 12.06 -19.88 6.18
C GLN A 237 11.22 -18.61 6.05
N ALA A 238 10.72 -18.07 7.16
CA ALA A 238 9.74 -16.97 7.13
C ALA A 238 10.17 -15.72 7.89
N LEU A 239 9.77 -14.55 7.33
CA LEU A 239 9.93 -13.23 7.92
C LEU A 239 8.58 -12.49 7.90
N PHE A 240 8.04 -12.22 9.09
CA PHE A 240 6.79 -11.48 9.27
C PHE A 240 7.08 -10.06 9.74
N LEU A 241 6.65 -9.06 8.99
CA LEU A 241 6.92 -7.66 9.29
C LEU A 241 5.64 -6.93 9.67
N THR A 242 5.68 -6.22 10.79
CA THR A 242 4.55 -5.44 11.29
C THR A 242 5.02 -4.11 11.88
N PRO A 243 4.23 -3.05 11.84
CA PRO A 243 4.47 -1.88 12.67
C PRO A 243 4.12 -2.18 14.13
N CYS A 244 4.33 -1.24 15.00
CA CYS A 244 4.23 -1.32 16.46
C CYS A 244 3.06 -2.18 17.00
N VAL A 245 3.30 -3.46 17.24
CA VAL A 245 2.40 -4.37 17.94
C VAL A 245 3.06 -4.87 19.22
N ASN A 246 2.25 -5.23 20.22
CA ASN A 246 2.76 -5.59 21.54
C ASN A 246 3.13 -7.06 21.65
N SER A 247 2.35 -7.93 21.02
CA SER A 247 2.52 -9.39 21.04
C SER A 247 1.93 -10.03 19.79
N LEU A 248 2.31 -11.26 19.57
CA LEU A 248 1.82 -12.15 18.54
C LEU A 248 1.25 -13.40 19.23
N SER A 249 0.25 -14.02 18.63
CA SER A 249 -0.32 -15.28 19.09
C SER A 249 0.74 -16.29 19.53
N ASP A 250 0.65 -16.74 20.78
CA ASP A 250 1.58 -17.74 21.33
C ASP A 250 1.48 -19.06 20.56
N ARG A 251 0.26 -19.46 20.17
CA ARG A 251 0.04 -20.66 19.35
C ARG A 251 0.71 -20.58 17.98
N PHE A 252 0.72 -19.39 17.35
CA PHE A 252 1.43 -19.17 16.09
C PHE A 252 2.95 -19.25 16.27
N ILE A 253 3.45 -18.64 17.35
CA ILE A 253 4.88 -18.68 17.73
C ILE A 253 5.33 -20.13 17.92
N GLU A 254 4.61 -20.91 18.71
CA GLU A 254 4.93 -22.32 19.01
C GLU A 254 4.85 -23.18 17.74
N ARG A 255 3.74 -23.08 16.98
CA ARG A 255 3.50 -23.91 15.80
C ARG A 255 4.56 -23.77 14.73
N TYR A 256 5.03 -22.54 14.50
CA TYR A 256 5.99 -22.25 13.42
C TYR A 256 7.39 -21.91 13.94
N ASN A 257 7.66 -22.10 15.22
CA ASN A 257 8.93 -21.79 15.88
C ASN A 257 9.43 -20.37 15.50
N VAL A 258 8.59 -19.38 15.74
CA VAL A 258 8.84 -17.98 15.39
C VAL A 258 9.57 -17.28 16.54
N VAL A 259 10.64 -16.56 16.24
CA VAL A 259 11.25 -15.62 17.20
C VAL A 259 10.61 -14.24 17.00
N PHE A 260 9.96 -13.72 18.03
CA PHE A 260 9.31 -12.41 17.99
C PHE A 260 10.24 -11.32 18.51
N PHE A 261 10.61 -10.37 17.63
CA PHE A 261 11.37 -9.16 17.98
C PHE A 261 10.42 -7.98 18.07
N LYS A 262 10.35 -7.37 19.24
CA LYS A 262 9.63 -6.11 19.46
C LYS A 262 10.62 -5.00 19.76
N THR A 263 10.51 -3.90 19.01
CA THR A 263 11.38 -2.75 19.21
C THR A 263 10.67 -1.42 18.93
N ASP A 264 11.02 -0.40 19.69
CA ASP A 264 10.68 1.00 19.47
C ASP A 264 11.87 1.79 18.85
N TYR A 265 12.93 1.08 18.47
CA TYR A 265 14.14 1.69 17.95
C TYR A 265 13.88 2.45 16.67
N SER A 266 14.23 3.71 16.67
CA SER A 266 14.09 4.60 15.53
C SER A 266 15.32 5.47 15.38
N LEU A 267 15.78 5.63 14.15
CA LEU A 267 16.84 6.58 13.78
C LEU A 267 16.28 8.01 13.53
N VAL A 268 14.99 8.22 13.81
CA VAL A 268 14.31 9.51 13.61
C VAL A 268 13.58 9.89 14.89
N ASN A 269 13.64 11.16 15.25
CA ASN A 269 12.87 11.73 16.36
C ASN A 269 11.50 12.23 15.87
N THR A 270 10.52 12.26 16.78
CA THR A 270 9.19 12.81 16.51
C THR A 270 8.77 13.76 17.61
N ASN A 271 8.55 15.03 17.27
CA ASN A 271 8.03 16.03 18.18
C ASN A 271 6.50 16.05 18.06
N ILE A 272 5.81 15.82 19.16
CA ILE A 272 4.35 15.93 19.23
C ILE A 272 3.99 17.33 19.68
N ILE A 273 3.20 18.04 18.89
CA ILE A 273 2.80 19.43 19.12
C ILE A 273 1.28 19.51 19.13
N GLU A 274 0.70 19.73 20.29
CA GLU A 274 -0.74 19.93 20.40
C GLU A 274 -1.16 21.32 19.96
N VAL A 275 -2.08 21.38 19.00
CA VAL A 275 -2.65 22.63 18.49
C VAL A 275 -3.88 22.98 19.32
N ARG A 276 -3.67 23.75 20.40
CA ARG A 276 -4.71 24.14 21.36
C ARG A 276 -4.80 25.66 21.48
N LYS A 277 -5.93 26.15 21.95
CA LYS A 277 -6.09 27.56 22.33
C LYS A 277 -6.47 27.63 23.82
N ASN A 278 -5.64 28.27 24.63
CA ASN A 278 -5.85 28.39 26.08
C ASN A 278 -6.06 27.00 26.74
N ASN A 279 -5.26 26.01 26.37
CA ASN A 279 -5.34 24.62 26.84
C ASN A 279 -6.71 23.95 26.60
N ARG A 280 -7.50 24.41 25.63
CA ARG A 280 -8.78 23.82 25.26
C ARG A 280 -8.76 23.33 23.81
N PRO A 281 -9.48 22.26 23.49
CA PRO A 281 -9.68 21.79 22.13
C PRO A 281 -10.27 22.89 21.24
N LEU A 282 -9.82 22.94 19.98
CA LEU A 282 -10.30 23.95 19.03
C LEU A 282 -11.70 23.60 18.51
N LYS A 283 -12.59 24.58 18.41
CA LYS A 283 -13.86 24.45 17.69
C LYS A 283 -13.59 24.33 16.18
N SER A 284 -14.49 23.68 15.43
CA SER A 284 -14.30 23.35 14.00
C SER A 284 -13.78 24.52 13.13
N ASN A 285 -14.37 25.72 13.25
CA ASN A 285 -13.93 26.88 12.48
C ASN A 285 -12.55 27.41 12.91
N GLN A 286 -12.21 27.30 14.20
CA GLN A 286 -10.90 27.71 14.72
C GLN A 286 -9.84 26.71 14.26
N LYS A 287 -10.16 25.41 14.31
CA LYS A 287 -9.34 24.31 13.86
C LYS A 287 -8.88 24.49 12.42
N LYS A 288 -9.80 24.84 11.51
CA LYS A 288 -9.49 25.13 10.11
C LYS A 288 -8.59 26.34 9.94
N LYS A 289 -8.84 27.43 10.68
CA LYS A 289 -8.00 28.65 10.64
C LYS A 289 -6.57 28.36 11.09
N GLU A 290 -6.39 27.62 12.18
CA GLU A 290 -5.06 27.25 12.67
C GLU A 290 -4.34 26.29 11.70
N LEU A 291 -5.07 25.35 11.09
CA LEU A 291 -4.50 24.48 10.04
C LEU A 291 -3.92 25.33 8.90
N PHE A 292 -4.71 26.25 8.35
CA PHE A 292 -4.30 27.09 7.22
C PHE A 292 -3.14 28.02 7.56
N LYS A 293 -3.12 28.55 8.79
CA LYS A 293 -2.01 29.35 9.29
C LYS A 293 -0.72 28.53 9.37
N LEU A 294 -0.77 27.35 10.00
CA LEU A 294 0.39 26.46 10.10
C LEU A 294 0.90 26.02 8.73
N LEU A 295 0.02 25.63 7.81
CA LEU A 295 0.42 25.26 6.47
C LEU A 295 1.09 26.42 5.71
N LYS A 296 0.63 27.65 5.89
CA LYS A 296 1.25 28.84 5.30
C LYS A 296 2.64 29.11 5.90
N GLU A 297 2.81 28.95 7.19
CA GLU A 297 4.10 29.10 7.88
C GLU A 297 5.11 28.00 7.43
N LYS A 298 4.61 26.79 7.08
CA LYS A 298 5.40 25.62 6.70
C LYS A 298 5.43 25.34 5.21
N LEU A 299 5.10 26.29 4.35
CA LEU A 299 4.98 26.13 2.88
C LEU A 299 6.20 25.49 2.21
N LYS A 300 7.40 25.70 2.75
CA LYS A 300 8.67 25.16 2.21
C LYS A 300 9.02 23.76 2.75
N GLU A 301 8.27 23.27 3.74
CA GLU A 301 8.51 21.99 4.37
C GLU A 301 7.46 20.96 3.90
N PRO A 302 7.85 19.77 3.45
CA PRO A 302 6.88 18.76 3.01
C PRO A 302 5.96 18.38 4.18
N SER A 303 4.67 18.61 3.98
CA SER A 303 3.64 18.47 5.01
C SER A 303 2.50 17.57 4.53
N ILE A 304 2.11 16.60 5.34
CA ILE A 304 0.95 15.74 5.10
C ILE A 304 -0.15 16.09 6.10
N VAL A 305 -1.35 16.39 5.59
CA VAL A 305 -2.54 16.64 6.39
C VAL A 305 -3.43 15.41 6.36
N TYR A 306 -3.52 14.71 7.49
CA TYR A 306 -4.42 13.56 7.62
C TYR A 306 -5.86 14.02 7.83
N VAL A 307 -6.77 13.49 7.02
CA VAL A 307 -8.20 13.76 7.05
C VAL A 307 -9.03 12.47 6.94
N LYS A 308 -10.27 12.51 7.42
CA LYS A 308 -11.13 11.31 7.55
C LYS A 308 -11.63 10.72 6.24
N SER A 309 -11.68 11.50 5.17
CA SER A 309 -12.29 11.05 3.92
C SER A 309 -11.76 11.81 2.69
N PRO A 310 -11.85 11.20 1.49
CA PRO A 310 -11.50 11.87 0.23
C PRO A 310 -12.23 13.21 0.01
N ASN A 311 -13.51 13.28 0.39
CA ASN A 311 -14.28 14.50 0.26
C ASN A 311 -13.75 15.63 1.16
N GLU A 312 -13.31 15.29 2.38
CA GLU A 312 -12.68 16.27 3.27
C GLU A 312 -11.32 16.73 2.74
N ALA A 313 -10.52 15.81 2.16
CA ALA A 313 -9.25 16.16 1.54
C ALA A 313 -9.41 17.20 0.44
N TYR A 314 -10.28 16.92 -0.53
CA TYR A 314 -10.57 17.90 -1.61
C TYR A 314 -11.16 19.21 -1.10
N LYS A 315 -12.09 19.15 -0.13
CA LYS A 315 -12.71 20.34 0.44
C LYS A 315 -11.69 21.26 1.09
N LEU A 316 -10.87 20.70 2.01
CA LEU A 316 -9.85 21.48 2.72
C LEU A 316 -8.75 21.98 1.79
N ALA A 317 -8.32 21.19 0.81
CA ALA A 317 -7.34 21.60 -0.16
C ALA A 317 -7.82 22.78 -1.02
N ASN A 318 -9.06 22.75 -1.52
CA ASN A 318 -9.64 23.86 -2.28
C ASN A 318 -9.83 25.11 -1.43
N GLU A 319 -10.36 24.96 -0.20
CA GLU A 319 -10.51 26.10 0.73
C GLU A 319 -9.16 26.71 1.13
N TYR A 320 -8.08 25.88 1.14
CA TYR A 320 -6.73 26.37 1.40
C TYR A 320 -6.17 27.17 0.23
N ILE A 321 -6.42 26.79 -1.03
CA ILE A 321 -6.07 27.61 -2.21
C ILE A 321 -6.81 28.96 -2.15
N GLU A 322 -8.10 28.96 -1.85
CA GLU A 322 -8.90 30.18 -1.69
C GLU A 322 -8.31 31.09 -0.58
N TYR A 323 -7.78 30.50 0.49
CA TYR A 323 -7.11 31.23 1.56
C TYR A 323 -5.76 31.82 1.13
N LEU A 324 -4.96 31.07 0.35
CA LEU A 324 -3.65 31.52 -0.15
C LEU A 324 -3.76 32.64 -1.18
N LYS A 325 -4.80 32.62 -2.03
CA LYS A 325 -4.98 33.52 -3.18
C LYS A 325 -3.71 33.64 -4.03
N PRO A 326 -3.19 32.52 -4.56
CA PRO A 326 -1.95 32.55 -5.34
C PRO A 326 -2.13 33.39 -6.59
N THR A 327 -1.14 34.21 -6.92
CA THR A 327 -1.12 35.04 -8.12
C THR A 327 -0.44 34.37 -9.31
N ASN A 328 0.45 33.40 -9.06
CA ASN A 328 1.18 32.63 -10.06
C ASN A 328 1.16 31.15 -9.73
N PHE A 329 1.01 30.30 -10.73
CA PHE A 329 1.11 28.83 -10.58
C PHE A 329 2.58 28.41 -10.52
N ALA A 330 2.97 27.72 -9.47
CA ALA A 330 4.34 27.22 -9.28
C ALA A 330 4.70 26.13 -10.30
N ASN A 331 3.72 25.34 -10.75
CA ASN A 331 3.89 24.15 -11.57
C ASN A 331 2.92 24.17 -12.78
N SER A 332 3.17 25.03 -13.78
CA SER A 332 2.24 25.18 -14.92
C SER A 332 2.37 24.08 -16.00
N ASN A 333 3.51 23.39 -16.10
CA ASN A 333 3.86 22.56 -17.26
C ASN A 333 4.25 21.12 -16.86
N LEU A 334 3.50 20.46 -16.00
CA LEU A 334 3.75 19.06 -15.69
C LEU A 334 3.11 18.15 -16.77
N PRO A 335 3.82 17.15 -17.30
CA PRO A 335 3.30 16.25 -18.34
C PRO A 335 1.98 15.55 -17.97
N VAL A 336 1.73 15.33 -16.69
CA VAL A 336 0.48 14.72 -16.19
C VAL A 336 -0.75 15.56 -16.50
N PHE A 337 -0.62 16.89 -16.69
CA PHE A 337 -1.77 17.77 -16.90
C PHE A 337 -2.41 17.58 -18.29
N GLU A 338 -1.60 17.37 -19.31
CA GLU A 338 -2.10 17.02 -20.64
C GLU A 338 -2.88 15.69 -20.60
N TRP A 339 -2.34 14.71 -19.90
CA TRP A 339 -3.04 13.43 -19.71
C TRP A 339 -4.39 13.61 -18.99
N MET A 340 -4.43 14.44 -17.93
CA MET A 340 -5.66 14.75 -17.19
C MET A 340 -6.70 15.40 -18.11
N ASP A 341 -6.29 16.34 -18.95
CA ASP A 341 -7.16 17.06 -19.87
C ASP A 341 -7.76 16.14 -20.94
N GLU A 342 -6.95 15.23 -21.48
CA GLU A 342 -7.38 14.30 -22.51
C GLU A 342 -8.27 13.16 -21.96
N ASN A 343 -7.95 12.62 -20.78
CA ASN A 343 -8.55 11.38 -20.31
C ASN A 343 -9.59 11.57 -19.20
N ILE A 344 -9.57 12.70 -18.48
CA ILE A 344 -10.50 12.99 -17.37
C ILE A 344 -11.30 14.25 -17.68
N SER A 345 -10.69 15.43 -17.49
CA SER A 345 -11.31 16.72 -17.73
C SER A 345 -10.32 17.87 -17.56
N GLU A 346 -10.39 18.86 -18.43
CA GLU A 346 -9.65 20.13 -18.31
C GLU A 346 -9.97 20.91 -17.04
N LYS A 347 -11.21 20.70 -16.49
CA LYS A 347 -11.72 21.36 -15.29
C LYS A 347 -11.57 20.55 -14.02
N TRP A 348 -10.72 19.50 -14.03
CA TRP A 348 -10.52 18.69 -12.84
C TRP A 348 -9.77 19.49 -11.75
N LYS A 349 -10.39 19.62 -10.59
CA LYS A 349 -9.83 20.41 -9.49
C LYS A 349 -8.48 19.90 -8.98
N LEU A 350 -8.21 18.61 -9.11
CA LEU A 350 -6.91 18.05 -8.75
C LEU A 350 -5.77 18.70 -9.54
N LYS A 351 -5.98 19.01 -10.82
CA LYS A 351 -5.01 19.72 -11.66
C LYS A 351 -4.70 21.10 -11.07
N GLU A 352 -5.72 21.88 -10.70
CA GLU A 352 -5.55 23.20 -10.07
C GLU A 352 -4.77 23.11 -8.75
N LEU A 353 -5.08 22.09 -7.92
CA LEU A 353 -4.36 21.82 -6.67
C LEU A 353 -2.88 21.57 -6.95
N MET A 354 -2.55 20.66 -7.88
CA MET A 354 -1.17 20.29 -8.22
C MET A 354 -0.38 21.45 -8.82
N MET A 355 -1.01 22.32 -9.64
CA MET A 355 -0.41 23.57 -10.13
C MET A 355 0.06 24.48 -8.99
N ASN A 356 -0.62 24.44 -7.84
CA ASN A 356 -0.30 25.20 -6.65
C ASN A 356 0.59 24.43 -5.64
N GLY A 357 1.20 23.30 -6.03
CA GLY A 357 2.05 22.52 -5.17
C GLY A 357 1.32 21.73 -4.08
N ILE A 358 0.02 21.47 -4.27
CA ILE A 358 -0.85 20.77 -3.32
C ILE A 358 -1.37 19.47 -3.94
N GLY A 359 -1.25 18.36 -3.24
CA GLY A 359 -1.86 17.07 -3.59
C GLY A 359 -3.13 16.82 -2.77
N ALA A 360 -4.03 15.98 -3.32
CA ALA A 360 -5.24 15.52 -2.64
C ALA A 360 -5.39 14.00 -2.78
N HIS A 361 -4.55 13.29 -2.07
CA HIS A 361 -4.36 11.84 -2.19
C HIS A 361 -5.52 11.05 -1.57
N ASN A 362 -6.05 10.11 -2.36
CA ASN A 362 -7.06 9.16 -1.87
C ASN A 362 -7.07 7.87 -2.72
N GLY A 363 -7.66 6.81 -2.14
CA GLY A 363 -7.70 5.49 -2.77
C GLY A 363 -8.59 5.37 -4.01
N ALA A 364 -9.37 6.39 -4.40
CA ALA A 364 -10.22 6.34 -5.59
C ALA A 364 -9.51 6.86 -6.87
N LEU A 365 -8.38 7.54 -6.73
CA LEU A 365 -7.60 8.04 -7.87
C LEU A 365 -7.01 6.89 -8.72
N PRO A 366 -6.84 7.09 -10.05
CA PRO A 366 -6.09 6.17 -10.87
C PRO A 366 -4.69 5.90 -10.31
N ARG A 367 -4.25 4.63 -10.35
CA ARG A 367 -3.00 4.19 -9.72
C ARG A 367 -1.78 5.00 -10.16
N HIS A 368 -1.65 5.28 -11.46
CA HIS A 368 -0.54 6.08 -11.98
C HIS A 368 -0.55 7.53 -11.47
N ILE A 369 -1.75 8.13 -11.27
CA ILE A 369 -1.89 9.47 -10.66
C ILE A 369 -1.43 9.44 -9.22
N VAL A 370 -1.87 8.43 -8.44
CA VAL A 370 -1.42 8.19 -7.05
C VAL A 370 0.11 8.12 -6.98
N SER A 371 0.73 7.28 -7.83
CA SER A 371 2.18 7.13 -7.86
C SER A 371 2.89 8.44 -8.26
N SER A 372 2.32 9.20 -9.17
CA SER A 372 2.88 10.49 -9.60
C SER A 372 2.77 11.57 -8.52
N GLU A 373 1.63 11.67 -7.79
CA GLU A 373 1.51 12.58 -6.64
C GLU A 373 2.59 12.30 -5.59
N ILE A 374 2.81 11.01 -5.28
CA ILE A 374 3.83 10.59 -4.31
C ILE A 374 5.23 10.96 -4.79
N GLU A 375 5.55 10.67 -6.05
CA GLU A 375 6.84 11.01 -6.64
C GLU A 375 7.09 12.52 -6.61
N MET A 376 6.08 13.31 -6.99
CA MET A 376 6.15 14.77 -6.96
C MET A 376 6.32 15.31 -5.54
N PHE A 377 5.63 14.72 -4.56
CA PHE A 377 5.79 15.08 -3.16
C PHE A 377 7.20 14.74 -2.64
N ASN A 378 7.71 13.56 -2.94
CA ASN A 378 9.06 13.14 -2.55
C ASN A 378 10.16 13.99 -3.19
N LYS A 379 9.93 14.51 -4.41
CA LYS A 379 10.81 15.46 -5.13
C LYS A 379 10.63 16.91 -4.70
N GLY A 380 9.65 17.22 -3.84
CA GLY A 380 9.37 18.59 -3.38
C GLY A 380 8.62 19.47 -4.39
N ILE A 381 8.09 18.91 -5.47
CA ILE A 381 7.22 19.60 -6.45
C ILE A 381 5.87 19.91 -5.78
N LEU A 382 5.34 18.95 -5.03
CA LEU A 382 4.22 19.16 -4.11
C LEU A 382 4.78 19.34 -2.71
N SER A 383 4.44 20.44 -2.05
CA SER A 383 4.89 20.73 -0.68
C SER A 383 3.86 20.31 0.38
N ILE A 384 2.59 20.23 0.01
CA ILE A 384 1.49 19.86 0.90
C ILE A 384 0.67 18.75 0.27
N MET A 385 0.30 17.74 1.06
CA MET A 385 -0.58 16.66 0.64
C MET A 385 -1.71 16.46 1.64
N PHE A 386 -2.96 16.64 1.23
CA PHE A 386 -4.12 16.24 2.00
C PHE A 386 -4.41 14.77 1.71
N ALA A 387 -4.42 13.93 2.74
CA ALA A 387 -4.44 12.49 2.54
C ALA A 387 -5.34 11.76 3.54
N THR A 388 -5.87 10.63 3.11
CA THR A 388 -6.58 9.66 3.96
C THR A 388 -5.64 8.52 4.37
N VAL A 389 -6.14 7.55 5.13
CA VAL A 389 -5.39 6.36 5.56
C VAL A 389 -4.72 5.63 4.38
N SER A 390 -5.28 5.69 3.16
CA SER A 390 -4.71 5.03 1.99
C SER A 390 -3.27 5.46 1.64
N LEU A 391 -2.87 6.69 1.96
CA LEU A 391 -1.47 7.13 1.84
C LEU A 391 -0.59 6.49 2.90
N ILE A 392 -1.15 6.23 4.07
CA ILE A 392 -0.40 5.79 5.24
C ILE A 392 -0.12 4.28 5.17
N GLU A 393 -1.08 3.50 4.69
CA GLU A 393 -1.00 2.04 4.64
C GLU A 393 -0.34 1.47 3.37
N GLY A 394 -0.07 2.27 2.34
CA GLY A 394 0.27 1.69 1.04
C GLY A 394 1.46 2.30 0.31
N VAL A 395 2.21 3.26 0.90
CA VAL A 395 3.25 3.96 0.16
C VAL A 395 4.36 4.51 1.06
N ASN A 396 5.57 4.55 0.53
CA ASN A 396 6.74 5.08 1.21
C ASN A 396 6.82 6.62 1.01
N THR A 397 5.96 7.35 1.73
CA THR A 397 6.02 8.81 1.80
C THR A 397 6.43 9.24 3.17
N VAL A 398 7.31 10.22 3.24
CA VAL A 398 7.77 10.79 4.48
C VAL A 398 7.77 12.31 4.38
N ALA A 399 7.24 12.94 5.42
CA ALA A 399 7.16 14.39 5.52
C ALA A 399 7.95 14.93 6.72
N LYS A 400 8.34 16.19 6.66
CA LYS A 400 8.86 16.91 7.85
C LYS A 400 7.72 17.11 8.86
N ASN A 401 6.50 17.43 8.37
CA ASN A 401 5.35 17.72 9.20
C ASN A 401 4.17 16.80 8.87
N ILE A 402 3.59 16.22 9.91
CA ILE A 402 2.31 15.50 9.86
C ILE A 402 1.29 16.28 10.67
N LEU A 403 0.18 16.65 10.04
CA LEU A 403 -0.91 17.39 10.69
C LEU A 403 -2.12 16.46 10.82
N ILE A 404 -2.38 15.94 12.01
CA ILE A 404 -3.52 15.05 12.27
C ILE A 404 -4.76 15.89 12.53
N TYR A 405 -5.44 16.26 11.43
CA TYR A 405 -6.62 17.13 11.49
C TYR A 405 -7.87 16.37 11.94
N SER A 406 -8.03 15.10 11.59
CA SER A 406 -9.16 14.27 11.98
C SER A 406 -8.71 13.05 12.77
N GLN A 407 -9.53 12.59 13.73
CA GLN A 407 -9.35 11.30 14.42
C GLN A 407 -10.28 10.22 13.88
N ASN A 408 -10.86 10.42 12.70
CA ASN A 408 -11.77 9.45 12.09
C ASN A 408 -11.17 8.85 10.82
N LYS A 409 -11.53 7.58 10.57
CA LYS A 409 -11.35 6.84 9.32
C LYS A 409 -12.76 6.58 8.76
N GLY A 410 -13.20 7.45 7.84
CA GLY A 410 -14.61 7.47 7.41
C GLY A 410 -15.54 7.87 8.57
N SER A 411 -16.43 6.96 8.97
CA SER A 411 -17.35 7.12 10.12
C SER A 411 -16.75 6.68 11.46
N ASN A 412 -15.73 5.83 11.46
CA ASN A 412 -15.16 5.22 12.65
C ASN A 412 -14.00 6.05 13.18
N LEU A 413 -13.73 5.97 14.49
CA LEU A 413 -12.51 6.52 15.08
C LEU A 413 -11.30 5.69 14.63
N ILE A 414 -10.15 6.36 14.47
CA ILE A 414 -8.86 5.66 14.33
C ILE A 414 -8.48 5.09 15.70
N ASP A 415 -7.91 3.90 15.70
CA ASP A 415 -7.32 3.31 16.88
C ASP A 415 -5.88 3.82 17.11
N PHE A 416 -5.28 3.43 18.23
CA PHE A 416 -3.90 3.81 18.54
C PHE A 416 -2.91 3.29 17.50
N PHE A 417 -3.16 2.14 16.89
CA PHE A 417 -2.31 1.55 15.86
C PHE A 417 -2.32 2.37 14.57
N ASP A 418 -3.51 2.77 14.07
CA ASP A 418 -3.62 3.68 12.94
C ASP A 418 -2.93 5.03 13.23
N PHE A 419 -3.12 5.56 14.45
CA PHE A 419 -2.46 6.78 14.90
C PHE A 419 -0.94 6.66 14.90
N ALA A 420 -0.40 5.55 15.41
CA ALA A 420 1.05 5.30 15.43
C ALA A 420 1.63 5.20 14.01
N ASN A 421 0.91 4.59 13.07
CA ASN A 421 1.30 4.52 11.67
C ASN A 421 1.29 5.89 10.99
N ILE A 422 0.29 6.73 11.26
CA ILE A 422 0.23 8.11 10.77
C ILE A 422 1.41 8.90 11.30
N LYS A 423 1.65 8.85 12.61
CA LYS A 423 2.77 9.51 13.30
C LYS A 423 4.12 9.05 12.75
N GLY A 424 4.26 7.76 12.46
CA GLY A 424 5.48 7.17 11.93
C GLY A 424 5.91 7.66 10.54
N ARG A 425 5.07 8.44 9.85
CA ARG A 425 5.44 9.11 8.59
C ARG A 425 6.15 10.45 8.80
N ALA A 426 6.30 10.91 10.04
CA ALA A 426 7.05 12.11 10.36
C ALA A 426 8.53 11.80 10.50
N GLY A 427 9.36 12.46 9.70
CA GLY A 427 10.81 12.30 9.71
C GLY A 427 11.35 11.20 8.79
N ARG A 428 12.57 11.36 8.33
CA ARG A 428 13.28 10.42 7.45
C ARG A 428 14.76 10.44 7.74
N MET A 429 15.35 9.27 7.93
CA MET A 429 16.79 9.10 8.06
C MET A 429 17.54 9.81 6.92
N GLY A 430 18.58 10.57 7.27
CA GLY A 430 19.40 11.30 6.32
C GLY A 430 18.79 12.54 5.67
N LYS A 431 17.47 12.82 5.90
CA LYS A 431 16.80 14.00 5.32
C LYS A 431 16.10 14.88 6.37
N TYR A 432 15.30 14.26 7.22
CA TYR A 432 14.53 14.92 8.29
C TYR A 432 14.73 14.12 9.57
N TYR A 433 15.79 14.40 10.31
CA TYR A 433 16.14 13.67 11.53
C TYR A 433 15.05 13.77 12.59
N THR A 434 14.40 14.94 12.66
CA THR A 434 13.24 15.16 13.52
C THR A 434 12.02 15.51 12.69
N GLY A 435 10.95 14.74 12.83
CA GLY A 435 9.64 15.02 12.28
C GLY A 435 8.72 15.71 13.29
N ASN A 436 7.81 16.58 12.85
CA ASN A 436 6.81 17.22 13.69
C ASN A 436 5.43 16.62 13.45
N VAL A 437 4.72 16.33 14.52
CA VAL A 437 3.33 15.84 14.49
C VAL A 437 2.44 16.85 15.20
N TYR A 438 1.60 17.53 14.44
CA TYR A 438 0.66 18.50 14.95
C TYR A 438 -0.70 17.83 15.21
N LEU A 439 -1.13 17.82 16.47
CA LEU A 439 -2.39 17.21 16.89
C LEU A 439 -3.47 18.27 17.03
N PHE A 440 -4.50 18.17 16.21
CA PHE A 440 -5.67 19.02 16.29
C PHE A 440 -6.76 18.47 17.21
N ASN A 441 -6.54 17.31 17.78
CA ASN A 441 -7.39 16.62 18.75
C ASN A 441 -6.50 16.13 19.90
N GLU A 442 -7.11 15.53 20.91
CA GLU A 442 -6.34 14.91 22.01
C GLU A 442 -5.49 13.75 21.50
N GLU A 443 -4.30 13.56 22.10
CA GLU A 443 -3.45 12.42 21.76
C GLU A 443 -4.15 11.12 22.20
N LEU A 444 -4.16 10.15 21.30
CA LEU A 444 -4.68 8.82 21.64
C LEU A 444 -3.73 8.15 22.62
N GLN A 445 -4.31 7.57 23.67
CA GLN A 445 -3.55 6.81 24.64
C GLN A 445 -3.04 5.51 24.04
N PRO A 446 -1.83 5.06 24.42
CA PRO A 446 -1.31 3.77 24.01
C PRO A 446 -2.27 2.64 24.38
N GLU A 447 -2.64 1.84 23.40
CA GLU A 447 -3.41 0.61 23.60
C GLU A 447 -2.52 -0.58 23.23
N GLU A 448 -2.66 -1.66 24.00
CA GLU A 448 -1.97 -2.90 23.67
C GLU A 448 -2.67 -3.57 22.48
N PHE A 449 -1.93 -3.80 21.42
CA PHE A 449 -2.41 -4.52 20.26
C PHE A 449 -1.66 -5.86 20.14
N SER A 450 -2.41 -6.95 20.24
CA SER A 450 -1.92 -8.31 20.01
C SER A 450 -2.46 -8.81 18.67
N ILE A 451 -1.60 -9.41 17.87
CA ILE A 451 -2.02 -10.04 16.61
C ILE A 451 -2.53 -11.45 16.91
N ASP A 452 -3.83 -11.67 16.70
CA ASP A 452 -4.41 -13.00 16.58
C ASP A 452 -4.20 -13.53 15.16
N VAL A 453 -4.02 -14.82 15.03
CA VAL A 453 -3.88 -15.50 13.75
C VAL A 453 -5.03 -16.51 13.59
N PRO A 454 -6.14 -16.12 12.97
CA PRO A 454 -7.40 -16.83 12.98
C PRO A 454 -7.33 -18.32 12.61
N PHE A 455 -6.52 -18.69 11.62
CA PHE A 455 -6.39 -20.11 11.24
C PHE A 455 -5.63 -20.98 12.26
N VAL A 456 -4.98 -20.33 13.26
CA VAL A 456 -4.29 -21.00 14.38
C VAL A 456 -5.06 -20.83 15.69
N ASP A 457 -5.48 -19.60 16.02
CA ASP A 457 -6.14 -19.27 17.27
C ASP A 457 -7.58 -19.74 17.35
N GLN A 458 -8.29 -19.71 16.25
CA GLN A 458 -9.67 -20.16 16.00
C GLN A 458 -10.79 -19.58 16.89
N ALA A 459 -10.49 -18.89 17.98
CA ALA A 459 -11.52 -18.34 18.88
C ALA A 459 -12.51 -17.40 18.15
N ASN A 460 -12.02 -16.60 17.19
CA ASN A 460 -12.81 -15.67 16.38
C ASN A 460 -12.65 -15.96 14.88
N ILE A 461 -12.48 -17.22 14.51
CA ILE A 461 -12.29 -17.61 13.10
C ILE A 461 -13.57 -17.33 12.31
N SER A 462 -13.41 -16.73 11.10
CA SER A 462 -14.53 -16.55 10.19
C SER A 462 -14.97 -17.89 9.58
N ASP A 463 -16.25 -17.97 9.16
CA ASP A 463 -16.77 -19.17 8.51
C ASP A 463 -15.99 -19.51 7.25
N GLU A 464 -15.52 -18.51 6.50
CA GLU A 464 -14.74 -18.67 5.29
C GLU A 464 -13.37 -19.31 5.54
N ILE A 465 -12.68 -18.88 6.61
CA ILE A 465 -11.40 -19.48 7.00
C ILE A 465 -11.66 -20.88 7.54
N LEU A 466 -12.61 -21.03 8.47
CA LEU A 466 -12.96 -22.32 9.05
C LEU A 466 -13.34 -23.34 7.98
N PHE A 467 -14.12 -22.95 6.96
CA PHE A 467 -14.51 -23.79 5.84
C PHE A 467 -13.33 -24.17 4.93
N SER A 468 -12.25 -23.38 4.90
CA SER A 468 -11.14 -23.53 3.97
C SER A 468 -9.91 -24.23 4.56
N ILE A 469 -9.75 -24.27 5.90
CA ILE A 469 -8.63 -24.95 6.54
C ILE A 469 -8.79 -26.48 6.46
N PRO A 470 -7.68 -27.26 6.40
CA PRO A 470 -7.72 -28.73 6.43
C PRO A 470 -8.36 -29.24 7.73
N ASP A 471 -9.02 -30.41 7.63
CA ASP A 471 -9.78 -31.01 8.75
C ASP A 471 -8.92 -31.30 9.99
N GLU A 472 -7.63 -31.59 9.77
CA GLU A 472 -6.65 -31.82 10.84
C GLU A 472 -6.38 -30.58 11.71
N TYR A 473 -6.68 -29.39 11.19
CA TYR A 473 -6.50 -28.13 11.89
C TYR A 473 -7.80 -27.57 12.50
N VAL A 474 -8.94 -28.16 12.19
CA VAL A 474 -10.25 -27.72 12.69
C VAL A 474 -10.44 -28.10 14.16
N GLU A 475 -10.60 -27.10 15.03
CA GLU A 475 -10.93 -27.29 16.45
C GLU A 475 -12.45 -27.46 16.64
N ASP A 476 -13.26 -26.58 16.07
CA ASP A 476 -14.71 -26.64 16.12
C ASP A 476 -15.29 -27.47 14.97
N LYS A 477 -15.23 -28.79 15.14
CA LYS A 477 -15.72 -29.76 14.15
C LYS A 477 -17.23 -29.71 13.96
N ASP A 478 -17.99 -29.31 14.97
CA ASP A 478 -19.45 -29.28 14.88
C ASP A 478 -19.90 -28.07 14.07
N ARG A 479 -19.30 -26.89 14.30
CA ARG A 479 -19.53 -25.70 13.46
C ARG A 479 -19.11 -25.97 12.00
N ARG A 480 -17.98 -26.65 11.79
CA ARG A 480 -17.53 -27.04 10.45
C ARG A 480 -18.55 -27.94 9.74
N LYS A 481 -19.03 -29.00 10.41
CA LYS A 481 -20.07 -29.89 9.85
C LYS A 481 -21.37 -29.14 9.55
N LEU A 482 -21.74 -28.17 10.40
CA LEU A 482 -22.92 -27.34 10.13
C LEU A 482 -22.76 -26.49 8.87
N LEU A 483 -21.56 -25.90 8.67
CA LEU A 483 -21.26 -25.13 7.44
C LEU A 483 -21.28 -26.02 6.20
N GLU A 484 -20.78 -27.24 6.31
CA GLU A 484 -20.77 -28.24 5.21
C GLU A 484 -22.16 -28.85 4.94
N SER A 485 -23.05 -28.79 5.92
CA SER A 485 -24.39 -29.34 5.78
C SER A 485 -25.14 -28.72 4.60
N GLU A 486 -25.86 -29.57 3.84
CA GLU A 486 -26.64 -29.18 2.64
C GLU A 486 -25.80 -28.68 1.45
N ILE A 487 -24.45 -28.71 1.53
CA ILE A 487 -23.58 -28.38 0.42
C ILE A 487 -23.04 -29.68 -0.20
N PRO A 488 -23.32 -29.98 -1.48
CA PRO A 488 -22.75 -31.15 -2.14
C PRO A 488 -21.23 -31.16 -2.09
N GLY A 489 -20.59 -32.33 -1.87
CA GLY A 489 -19.13 -32.44 -1.68
C GLY A 489 -18.31 -31.80 -2.82
N ASP A 490 -18.74 -31.96 -4.07
CA ASP A 490 -18.06 -31.34 -5.22
C ASP A 490 -18.16 -29.81 -5.19
N LEU A 491 -19.30 -29.27 -4.70
CA LEU A 491 -19.49 -27.81 -4.57
C LEU A 491 -18.66 -27.22 -3.44
N GLN A 492 -18.38 -27.99 -2.38
CA GLN A 492 -17.53 -27.53 -1.27
C GLN A 492 -16.15 -27.11 -1.78
N ALA A 493 -15.56 -27.83 -2.72
CA ALA A 493 -14.26 -27.46 -3.30
C ALA A 493 -14.30 -26.12 -4.04
N ILE A 494 -15.40 -25.83 -4.74
CA ILE A 494 -15.63 -24.54 -5.42
C ILE A 494 -15.77 -23.42 -4.38
N ILE A 495 -16.58 -23.61 -3.36
CA ILE A 495 -16.83 -22.61 -2.30
C ILE A 495 -15.54 -22.29 -1.55
N ARG A 496 -14.74 -23.30 -1.20
CA ARG A 496 -13.43 -23.11 -0.55
C ARG A 496 -12.48 -22.23 -1.37
N LYS A 497 -12.49 -22.38 -2.70
CA LYS A 497 -11.66 -21.58 -3.60
C LYS A 497 -12.11 -20.11 -3.68
N ASN A 498 -13.39 -19.85 -3.55
CA ASN A 498 -13.98 -18.51 -3.75
C ASN A 498 -13.67 -17.54 -2.61
N LEU A 499 -13.48 -18.01 -1.37
CA LEU A 499 -13.12 -17.24 -0.17
C LEU A 499 -14.03 -16.04 0.15
N ILE A 500 -15.31 -16.15 -0.15
CA ILE A 500 -16.34 -15.20 0.23
C ILE A 500 -17.49 -15.95 0.93
N SER A 501 -18.44 -15.24 1.48
CA SER A 501 -19.52 -15.75 2.32
C SER A 501 -19.98 -17.18 1.98
N VAL A 502 -19.65 -18.16 2.84
CA VAL A 502 -20.04 -19.57 2.67
C VAL A 502 -21.57 -19.69 2.65
N GLU A 503 -22.23 -19.04 3.61
CA GLU A 503 -23.68 -19.02 3.70
C GLU A 503 -24.34 -18.34 2.50
N GLY A 504 -23.74 -17.23 2.01
CA GLY A 504 -24.19 -16.55 0.81
C GLY A 504 -24.12 -17.43 -0.43
N GLN A 505 -23.01 -18.15 -0.61
CA GLN A 505 -22.83 -19.08 -1.71
C GLN A 505 -23.82 -20.27 -1.63
N LYS A 506 -24.07 -20.79 -0.44
CA LYS A 506 -25.09 -21.84 -0.19
C LYS A 506 -26.48 -21.36 -0.59
N LYS A 507 -26.87 -20.15 -0.15
CA LYS A 507 -28.17 -19.54 -0.53
C LYS A 507 -28.28 -19.33 -2.03
N LEU A 508 -27.21 -18.85 -2.66
CA LEU A 508 -27.15 -18.64 -4.11
C LEU A 508 -27.32 -19.98 -4.89
N TYR A 509 -26.60 -21.03 -4.46
CA TYR A 509 -26.75 -22.36 -5.03
C TYR A 509 -28.21 -22.87 -4.94
N ASN A 510 -28.82 -22.80 -3.75
CA ASN A 510 -30.19 -23.23 -3.54
C ASN A 510 -31.18 -22.42 -4.40
N TYR A 511 -30.97 -21.09 -4.50
CA TYR A 511 -31.82 -20.25 -5.35
C TYR A 511 -31.72 -20.64 -6.83
N ILE A 512 -30.50 -20.83 -7.36
CA ILE A 512 -30.33 -21.23 -8.76
C ILE A 512 -30.94 -22.61 -9.03
N ARG A 513 -30.71 -23.56 -8.14
CA ARG A 513 -31.24 -24.94 -8.26
C ARG A 513 -32.75 -24.97 -8.33
N LEU A 514 -33.45 -24.15 -7.50
CA LEU A 514 -34.90 -24.12 -7.42
C LEU A 514 -35.56 -23.33 -8.57
N ASN A 515 -34.85 -22.46 -9.24
CA ASN A 515 -35.37 -21.55 -10.25
C ASN A 515 -34.76 -21.74 -11.64
N ILE A 516 -34.08 -22.84 -11.90
CA ILE A 516 -33.20 -23.07 -13.06
C ILE A 516 -33.84 -22.73 -14.40
N ASP A 517 -35.13 -23.01 -14.56
CA ASP A 517 -35.89 -22.77 -15.78
C ASP A 517 -36.21 -21.29 -16.05
N ASN A 518 -36.20 -20.47 -15.00
CA ASN A 518 -36.55 -19.04 -15.04
C ASN A 518 -35.33 -18.11 -15.12
N LEU A 519 -34.10 -18.66 -15.15
CA LEU A 519 -32.84 -17.91 -15.08
C LEU A 519 -32.20 -17.71 -16.47
N SER A 520 -32.99 -17.46 -17.50
CA SER A 520 -32.49 -17.21 -18.87
C SER A 520 -31.51 -16.04 -18.94
N TYR A 521 -31.68 -15.03 -18.08
CA TYR A 521 -30.83 -13.85 -17.99
C TYR A 521 -29.40 -14.13 -17.41
N LEU A 522 -29.12 -15.34 -16.93
CA LEU A 522 -27.78 -15.75 -16.54
C LEU A 522 -26.94 -16.35 -17.68
N LYS A 523 -27.57 -16.62 -18.84
CA LYS A 523 -26.99 -17.45 -19.93
C LYS A 523 -26.18 -16.65 -20.97
N TRP A 524 -25.60 -15.53 -20.59
CA TRP A 524 -24.75 -14.73 -21.48
C TRP A 524 -23.25 -15.05 -21.32
N SER A 525 -22.51 -14.88 -22.42
CA SER A 525 -21.06 -15.18 -22.47
C SER A 525 -20.22 -14.13 -23.19
N LYS A 526 -20.85 -13.00 -23.56
CA LYS A 526 -20.18 -11.85 -24.16
C LYS A 526 -20.54 -10.59 -23.37
N ILE A 527 -20.57 -9.43 -24.02
CA ILE A 527 -21.13 -8.23 -23.38
C ILE A 527 -22.64 -8.42 -23.28
N PRO A 528 -23.21 -8.45 -22.06
CA PRO A 528 -24.62 -8.70 -21.85
C PRO A 528 -25.50 -7.50 -22.24
N LEU A 529 -26.78 -7.75 -22.44
CA LEU A 529 -27.78 -6.69 -22.46
C LEU A 529 -27.92 -6.08 -21.06
N TYR A 530 -28.39 -4.84 -21.00
CA TYR A 530 -28.60 -4.15 -19.71
C TYR A 530 -29.48 -4.95 -18.75
N GLU A 531 -30.56 -5.52 -19.26
CA GLU A 531 -31.52 -6.33 -18.49
C GLU A 531 -30.85 -7.58 -17.90
N GLU A 532 -30.03 -8.25 -18.69
CA GLU A 532 -29.29 -9.45 -18.27
C GLU A 532 -28.27 -9.08 -17.20
N LEU A 533 -27.53 -7.99 -17.40
CA LEU A 533 -26.47 -7.59 -16.50
C LEU A 533 -26.99 -7.17 -15.13
N TRP A 534 -28.00 -6.28 -15.08
CA TRP A 534 -28.45 -5.80 -13.78
C TRP A 534 -29.10 -6.90 -12.94
N ARG A 535 -29.84 -7.82 -13.56
CA ARG A 535 -30.43 -8.98 -12.86
C ARG A 535 -29.36 -9.94 -12.34
N THR A 536 -28.31 -10.19 -13.16
CA THR A 536 -27.17 -11.01 -12.75
C THR A 536 -26.44 -10.36 -11.57
N LEU A 537 -26.14 -9.06 -11.65
CA LEU A 537 -25.51 -8.30 -10.59
C LEU A 537 -26.38 -8.25 -9.32
N TYR A 538 -27.69 -8.09 -9.45
CA TYR A 538 -28.59 -8.10 -8.31
C TYR A 538 -28.51 -9.42 -7.51
N LEU A 539 -28.51 -10.57 -8.20
CA LEU A 539 -28.30 -11.85 -7.52
C LEU A 539 -26.95 -11.93 -6.83
N ALA A 540 -25.90 -11.52 -7.52
CA ALA A 540 -24.55 -11.53 -6.97
C ALA A 540 -24.45 -10.63 -5.72
N TYR A 541 -24.93 -9.40 -5.78
CA TYR A 541 -24.95 -8.48 -4.64
C TYR A 541 -25.81 -8.97 -3.48
N LYS A 542 -27.01 -9.45 -3.77
CA LYS A 542 -27.98 -9.94 -2.77
C LYS A 542 -27.39 -11.08 -1.94
N TYR A 543 -26.87 -12.10 -2.59
CA TYR A 543 -26.44 -13.31 -1.89
C TYR A 543 -24.98 -13.27 -1.43
N LEU A 544 -24.10 -12.63 -2.19
CA LEU A 544 -22.67 -12.68 -1.90
C LEU A 544 -22.12 -11.44 -1.17
N ASP A 545 -22.88 -10.33 -1.17
CA ASP A 545 -22.49 -9.04 -0.59
C ASP A 545 -23.52 -8.45 0.39
N ASN A 546 -24.61 -9.18 0.66
CA ASN A 546 -25.74 -8.77 1.51
C ASN A 546 -26.37 -7.42 1.11
N GLN A 547 -26.30 -7.06 -0.19
CA GLN A 547 -26.85 -5.83 -0.74
C GLN A 547 -28.13 -6.12 -1.53
N ASP A 548 -29.29 -6.11 -0.85
CA ASP A 548 -30.61 -6.36 -1.43
C ASP A 548 -31.25 -5.05 -1.93
N ASP A 549 -30.70 -4.48 -3.00
CA ASP A 549 -31.18 -3.23 -3.64
C ASP A 549 -31.07 -3.32 -5.16
N GLU A 550 -32.22 -3.50 -5.83
CA GLU A 550 -32.31 -3.55 -7.29
C GLU A 550 -31.84 -2.25 -7.96
N LYS A 551 -32.18 -1.08 -7.39
CA LYS A 551 -31.80 0.22 -7.97
C LYS A 551 -30.28 0.42 -7.92
N PHE A 552 -29.65 -0.09 -6.87
CA PHE A 552 -28.20 -0.13 -6.76
C PHE A 552 -27.62 -1.00 -7.88
N ALA A 553 -28.08 -2.24 -8.04
CA ALA A 553 -27.61 -3.16 -9.09
C ALA A 553 -27.83 -2.57 -10.50
N MET A 554 -28.98 -1.94 -10.76
CA MET A 554 -29.26 -1.22 -12.00
C MET A 554 -28.24 -0.10 -12.27
N SER A 555 -27.91 0.68 -11.25
CA SER A 555 -26.90 1.76 -11.37
C SER A 555 -25.51 1.21 -11.65
N GLN A 556 -25.14 0.10 -11.02
CA GLN A 556 -23.87 -0.59 -11.25
C GLN A 556 -23.77 -1.13 -12.69
N ALA A 557 -24.84 -1.72 -13.19
CA ALA A 557 -24.91 -2.23 -14.56
C ALA A 557 -24.72 -1.13 -15.61
N ILE A 558 -25.38 0.03 -15.42
CA ILE A 558 -25.20 1.19 -16.31
C ILE A 558 -23.75 1.63 -16.33
N MET A 559 -23.13 1.81 -15.16
CA MET A 559 -21.74 2.25 -15.03
C MET A 559 -20.78 1.24 -15.67
N ALA A 560 -21.00 -0.06 -15.45
CA ALA A 560 -20.17 -1.12 -16.02
C ALA A 560 -20.22 -1.13 -17.57
N LEU A 561 -21.42 -1.02 -18.15
CA LEU A 561 -21.61 -0.95 -19.60
C LEU A 561 -21.01 0.36 -20.18
N ASP A 562 -21.14 1.48 -19.48
CA ASP A 562 -20.56 2.75 -19.93
C ASP A 562 -19.02 2.66 -19.97
N ILE A 563 -18.37 2.10 -18.94
CA ILE A 563 -16.90 1.92 -18.89
C ILE A 563 -16.40 0.99 -20.00
N ILE A 564 -17.16 -0.06 -20.34
CA ILE A 564 -16.78 -0.99 -21.41
C ILE A 564 -16.94 -0.34 -22.79
N ASN A 565 -18.00 0.43 -23.01
CA ASN A 565 -18.36 0.91 -24.36
C ASN A 565 -17.83 2.32 -24.69
N GLN A 566 -17.32 3.07 -23.71
CA GLN A 566 -16.92 4.48 -23.88
C GLN A 566 -15.57 4.74 -23.25
N SER A 567 -14.97 5.89 -23.59
CA SER A 567 -13.79 6.37 -22.88
C SER A 567 -14.15 6.83 -21.46
N LEU A 568 -13.14 6.90 -20.60
CA LEU A 568 -13.30 7.37 -19.22
C LEU A 568 -13.85 8.81 -19.19
N LYS A 569 -13.36 9.68 -20.08
CA LYS A 569 -13.82 11.08 -20.22
C LYS A 569 -15.30 11.16 -20.63
N GLU A 570 -15.74 10.34 -21.60
CA GLU A 570 -17.14 10.27 -22.02
C GLU A 570 -18.05 9.74 -20.91
N THR A 571 -17.61 8.72 -20.18
CA THR A 571 -18.36 8.17 -19.03
C THR A 571 -18.53 9.24 -17.95
N ILE A 572 -17.49 10.01 -17.64
CA ILE A 572 -17.52 11.13 -16.69
C ILE A 572 -18.52 12.20 -17.17
N PHE A 573 -18.45 12.57 -18.45
CA PHE A 573 -19.37 13.55 -19.03
C PHE A 573 -20.83 13.10 -18.92
N LYS A 574 -21.13 11.88 -19.31
CA LYS A 574 -22.48 11.29 -19.23
C LYS A 574 -23.00 11.23 -17.80
N ARG A 575 -22.13 10.83 -16.85
CA ARG A 575 -22.45 10.84 -15.41
C ARG A 575 -22.76 12.26 -14.92
N GLY A 576 -21.99 13.26 -15.36
CA GLY A 576 -22.19 14.69 -15.04
C GLY A 576 -23.54 15.20 -15.50
N GLU A 577 -23.94 14.87 -16.74
CA GLU A 577 -25.26 15.23 -17.27
C GLU A 577 -26.41 14.58 -16.48
N PHE A 578 -26.25 13.31 -16.07
CA PHE A 578 -27.24 12.65 -15.20
C PHE A 578 -27.37 13.36 -13.85
N LEU A 579 -26.25 13.70 -13.20
CA LEU A 579 -26.25 14.38 -11.92
C LEU A 579 -26.83 15.80 -12.02
N ARG A 580 -26.55 16.52 -13.11
CA ARG A 580 -27.11 17.85 -13.40
C ARG A 580 -28.66 17.81 -13.46
N LYS A 581 -29.20 16.80 -14.13
CA LYS A 581 -30.68 16.64 -14.26
C LYS A 581 -31.34 16.25 -12.94
N LYS A 582 -30.68 15.46 -12.11
CA LYS A 582 -31.26 14.90 -10.88
C LYS A 582 -31.08 15.81 -9.65
N ARG A 583 -30.07 16.67 -9.64
CA ARG A 583 -29.72 17.54 -8.50
C ARG A 583 -29.29 18.90 -9.03
N SER A 584 -29.96 19.95 -8.61
CA SER A 584 -29.57 21.35 -8.93
C SER A 584 -28.28 21.82 -8.25
N LYS A 585 -27.29 20.94 -8.08
CA LYS A 585 -26.04 21.20 -7.36
C LYS A 585 -24.98 21.90 -8.23
N LYS A 586 -24.30 22.90 -7.68
CA LYS A 586 -23.25 23.69 -8.34
C LYS A 586 -22.00 22.91 -8.75
N ASN A 587 -21.74 21.71 -8.19
CA ASN A 587 -20.49 20.94 -8.39
C ASN A 587 -20.71 19.54 -9.01
N PHE A 588 -21.71 19.36 -9.89
CA PHE A 588 -22.03 18.05 -10.50
C PHE A 588 -20.86 17.43 -11.29
N HIS A 589 -20.00 18.26 -11.89
CA HIS A 589 -18.88 17.81 -12.68
C HIS A 589 -17.82 17.09 -11.84
N GLU A 590 -17.41 17.70 -10.73
CA GLU A 590 -16.45 17.11 -9.80
C GLU A 590 -17.03 15.86 -9.09
N GLU A 591 -18.34 15.86 -8.78
CA GLU A 591 -19.02 14.68 -8.26
C GLU A 591 -18.99 13.53 -9.30
N ALA A 592 -19.20 13.83 -10.59
CA ALA A 592 -19.13 12.82 -11.64
C ALA A 592 -17.76 12.19 -11.76
N ILE A 593 -16.68 12.99 -11.74
CA ILE A 593 -15.30 12.48 -11.74
C ILE A 593 -15.09 11.53 -10.56
N LYS A 594 -15.46 11.93 -9.36
CA LYS A 594 -15.33 11.11 -8.14
C LYS A 594 -16.13 9.81 -8.23
N ASP A 595 -17.39 9.89 -8.66
CA ASP A 595 -18.28 8.72 -8.79
C ASP A 595 -17.67 7.70 -9.75
N VAL A 596 -17.23 8.14 -10.94
CA VAL A 596 -16.70 7.27 -11.98
C VAL A 596 -15.35 6.68 -11.56
N LEU A 597 -14.42 7.50 -11.04
CA LEU A 597 -13.12 7.00 -10.59
C LEU A 597 -13.26 6.01 -9.42
N LYS A 598 -14.17 6.28 -8.47
CA LYS A 598 -14.48 5.35 -7.37
C LYS A 598 -15.04 4.03 -7.91
N PHE A 599 -16.00 4.11 -8.85
CA PHE A 599 -16.57 2.92 -9.49
C PHE A 599 -15.50 2.09 -10.20
N VAL A 600 -14.66 2.72 -11.04
CA VAL A 600 -13.57 2.03 -11.75
C VAL A 600 -12.66 1.31 -10.76
N ARG A 601 -12.23 2.01 -9.70
CA ARG A 601 -11.26 1.48 -8.74
C ARG A 601 -11.80 0.35 -7.89
N ASN A 602 -12.98 0.52 -7.32
CA ASN A 602 -13.52 -0.38 -6.31
C ASN A 602 -14.44 -1.45 -6.90
N ASP A 603 -15.31 -1.04 -7.83
CA ASP A 603 -16.35 -1.90 -8.34
C ASP A 603 -15.93 -2.60 -9.63
N ALA A 604 -15.50 -1.86 -10.66
CA ALA A 604 -15.15 -2.41 -11.96
C ALA A 604 -13.87 -3.26 -11.94
N ASN A 605 -12.83 -2.82 -11.24
CA ASN A 605 -11.53 -3.52 -11.21
C ASN A 605 -11.43 -4.60 -10.13
N TYR A 606 -12.43 -4.75 -9.28
CA TYR A 606 -12.35 -5.70 -8.16
C TYR A 606 -13.67 -6.36 -7.79
N LYS A 607 -14.66 -5.58 -7.30
CA LYS A 607 -15.85 -6.13 -6.66
C LYS A 607 -16.75 -6.88 -7.63
N ILE A 608 -17.12 -6.26 -8.74
CA ILE A 608 -17.99 -6.86 -9.76
C ILE A 608 -17.37 -8.12 -10.35
N PRO A 609 -16.10 -8.11 -10.84
CA PRO A 609 -15.47 -9.31 -11.36
C PRO A 609 -15.40 -10.45 -10.34
N LYS A 610 -15.09 -10.15 -9.08
CA LYS A 610 -15.04 -11.15 -7.99
C LYS A 610 -16.41 -11.80 -7.77
N LEU A 611 -17.47 -10.99 -7.63
CA LEU A 611 -18.82 -11.48 -7.39
C LEU A 611 -19.34 -12.29 -8.59
N LEU A 612 -19.11 -11.81 -9.81
CA LEU A 612 -19.48 -12.50 -11.03
C LEU A 612 -18.72 -13.81 -11.21
N SER A 613 -17.43 -13.87 -10.88
CA SER A 613 -16.65 -15.12 -10.95
C SER A 613 -17.17 -16.18 -10.00
N VAL A 614 -17.60 -15.78 -8.80
CA VAL A 614 -18.21 -16.70 -7.83
C VAL A 614 -19.58 -17.17 -8.31
N LEU A 615 -20.44 -16.26 -8.78
CA LEU A 615 -21.73 -16.61 -9.35
C LEU A 615 -21.55 -17.53 -10.57
N ASP A 616 -20.56 -17.26 -11.43
CA ASP A 616 -20.23 -18.07 -12.59
C ASP A 616 -19.87 -19.51 -12.21
N SER A 617 -19.02 -19.67 -11.22
CA SER A 617 -18.60 -21.00 -10.74
C SER A 617 -19.78 -21.81 -10.17
N ILE A 618 -20.67 -21.16 -9.42
CA ILE A 618 -21.84 -21.80 -8.81
C ILE A 618 -22.90 -22.12 -9.86
N GLN A 619 -23.18 -21.20 -10.81
CA GLN A 619 -24.16 -21.46 -11.87
C GLN A 619 -23.69 -22.61 -12.76
N LYS A 620 -22.43 -22.62 -13.24
CA LYS A 620 -21.87 -23.69 -14.06
C LYS A 620 -22.05 -25.06 -13.38
N TYR A 621 -21.65 -25.15 -12.13
CA TYR A 621 -21.83 -26.38 -11.34
C TYR A 621 -23.30 -26.80 -11.26
N THR A 622 -24.20 -25.86 -10.95
CA THR A 622 -25.62 -26.16 -10.73
C THR A 622 -26.32 -26.59 -12.02
N PHE A 623 -26.02 -25.90 -13.13
CA PHE A 623 -26.62 -26.25 -14.45
C PHE A 623 -26.07 -27.59 -14.96
N GLU A 624 -24.79 -27.88 -14.81
CA GLU A 624 -24.20 -29.16 -15.23
C GLU A 624 -24.78 -30.35 -14.45
N LYS A 625 -24.96 -30.21 -13.13
CA LYS A 625 -25.61 -31.26 -12.30
C LYS A 625 -27.07 -31.53 -12.69
N ASN A 626 -27.77 -30.56 -13.25
CA ASN A 626 -29.11 -30.73 -13.76
C ASN A 626 -29.16 -31.07 -15.27
N SER A 627 -28.06 -31.61 -15.82
CA SER A 627 -27.95 -32.01 -17.25
C SER A 627 -28.20 -30.86 -18.24
N ASN A 628 -28.12 -29.62 -17.80
CA ASN A 628 -28.30 -28.43 -18.62
C ASN A 628 -26.96 -27.78 -18.89
N ARG A 629 -26.47 -27.88 -20.12
CA ARG A 629 -25.18 -27.27 -20.52
C ARG A 629 -25.31 -25.85 -21.07
N ASN A 630 -26.52 -25.29 -21.07
CA ASN A 630 -26.75 -23.92 -21.52
C ASN A 630 -26.66 -22.95 -20.34
N TYR A 631 -25.44 -22.62 -19.93
CA TYR A 631 -25.10 -21.68 -18.86
C TYR A 631 -24.23 -20.52 -19.40
N GLY A 632 -24.10 -19.45 -18.61
CA GLY A 632 -23.30 -18.29 -18.95
C GLY A 632 -21.79 -18.53 -18.74
N ASP A 633 -20.99 -17.61 -19.27
CA ASP A 633 -19.56 -17.48 -19.00
C ASP A 633 -19.18 -16.00 -18.91
N TYR A 634 -18.88 -15.53 -17.73
CA TYR A 634 -18.64 -14.10 -17.48
C TYR A 634 -17.17 -13.69 -17.59
N SER A 635 -16.30 -14.61 -17.98
CA SER A 635 -14.84 -14.37 -18.03
C SER A 635 -14.46 -13.23 -18.98
N ILE A 636 -15.07 -13.16 -20.17
CA ILE A 636 -14.83 -12.10 -21.17
C ILE A 636 -15.26 -10.74 -20.61
N PHE A 637 -16.47 -10.66 -20.04
CA PHE A 637 -16.99 -9.42 -19.46
C PHE A 637 -16.12 -8.92 -18.31
N ASN A 638 -15.79 -9.81 -17.36
CA ASN A 638 -14.91 -9.49 -16.24
C ASN A 638 -13.56 -8.96 -16.74
N SER A 639 -13.01 -9.63 -17.73
CA SER A 639 -11.76 -9.23 -18.36
C SER A 639 -11.83 -7.82 -18.98
N LEU A 640 -12.89 -7.51 -19.72
CA LEU A 640 -13.10 -6.20 -20.32
C LEU A 640 -13.30 -5.11 -19.26
N LEU A 641 -14.03 -5.42 -18.19
CA LEU A 641 -14.32 -4.49 -17.11
C LEU A 641 -13.06 -4.14 -16.31
N GLU A 642 -12.26 -5.14 -15.94
CA GLU A 642 -11.03 -4.96 -15.18
C GLU A 642 -9.95 -4.20 -15.96
N ASN A 643 -9.83 -4.43 -17.26
CA ASN A 643 -8.67 -4.01 -18.04
C ASN A 643 -8.99 -2.97 -19.12
N GLY A 644 -10.23 -2.52 -19.22
CA GLY A 644 -10.61 -1.44 -20.13
C GLY A 644 -10.32 -1.74 -21.59
N GLN A 645 -10.61 -2.95 -22.08
CA GLN A 645 -10.37 -3.39 -23.48
C GLN A 645 -8.89 -3.54 -23.87
N ILE A 646 -7.97 -3.68 -22.92
CA ILE A 646 -6.57 -3.98 -23.19
C ILE A 646 -6.42 -5.49 -23.41
N GLY A 647 -5.71 -5.86 -24.49
CA GLY A 647 -5.37 -7.25 -24.78
C GLY A 647 -4.60 -7.90 -23.63
N GLU A 648 -4.82 -9.21 -23.45
CA GLU A 648 -4.23 -9.95 -22.32
C GLU A 648 -2.71 -9.83 -22.25
N ASP A 649 -2.05 -9.81 -23.39
CA ASP A 649 -0.60 -9.77 -23.52
C ASP A 649 0.01 -8.44 -23.02
N PHE A 650 -0.76 -7.35 -22.99
CA PHE A 650 -0.31 -6.03 -22.55
C PHE A 650 -0.73 -5.67 -21.11
N ARG A 651 -1.50 -6.52 -20.44
CA ARG A 651 -2.02 -6.24 -19.08
C ARG A 651 -0.94 -5.97 -18.05
N PHE A 652 0.20 -6.65 -18.16
CA PHE A 652 1.30 -6.46 -17.21
C PHE A 652 1.78 -5.00 -17.13
N LEU A 653 1.59 -4.22 -18.20
CA LEU A 653 1.93 -2.80 -18.22
C LEU A 653 1.04 -1.98 -17.26
N ILE A 654 -0.21 -2.41 -17.02
CA ILE A 654 -1.08 -1.81 -15.99
C ILE A 654 -0.44 -2.00 -14.62
N ASP A 655 0.04 -3.22 -14.35
CA ASP A 655 0.71 -3.55 -13.09
C ASP A 655 2.04 -2.78 -12.94
N PHE A 656 2.68 -2.43 -14.03
CA PHE A 656 3.89 -1.59 -14.08
C PHE A 656 3.59 -0.09 -13.98
N GLY A 657 2.31 0.29 -13.88
CA GLY A 657 1.88 1.68 -13.69
C GLY A 657 1.73 2.50 -14.96
N VAL A 658 1.69 1.86 -16.13
CA VAL A 658 1.40 2.55 -17.40
C VAL A 658 -0.10 2.82 -17.52
N PRO A 659 -0.55 4.02 -17.88
CA PRO A 659 -1.97 4.33 -18.09
C PRO A 659 -2.61 3.47 -19.19
N SER A 660 -3.86 3.05 -18.99
CA SER A 660 -4.62 2.27 -19.99
C SER A 660 -4.71 2.96 -21.34
N SER A 661 -4.79 4.28 -21.36
CA SER A 661 -4.76 5.10 -22.60
C SER A 661 -3.48 4.89 -23.41
N GLY A 662 -2.33 4.94 -22.75
CA GLY A 662 -1.03 4.69 -23.39
C GLY A 662 -0.88 3.25 -23.86
N ILE A 663 -1.34 2.27 -23.05
CA ILE A 663 -1.28 0.84 -23.42
C ILE A 663 -2.11 0.57 -24.68
N LYS A 664 -3.31 1.15 -24.81
CA LYS A 664 -4.12 1.03 -26.04
C LYS A 664 -3.39 1.56 -27.29
N LYS A 665 -2.70 2.70 -27.18
CA LYS A 665 -1.88 3.27 -28.28
C LYS A 665 -0.73 2.33 -28.63
N ILE A 666 -0.07 1.73 -27.63
CA ILE A 666 1.01 0.75 -27.82
C ILE A 666 0.49 -0.50 -28.52
N GLU A 667 -0.64 -1.04 -28.09
CA GLU A 667 -1.25 -2.22 -28.68
C GLU A 667 -1.64 -2.00 -30.16
N VAL A 668 -2.19 -0.84 -30.49
CA VAL A 668 -2.49 -0.46 -31.88
C VAL A 668 -1.22 -0.42 -32.74
N GLN A 669 -0.12 0.14 -32.22
CA GLN A 669 1.15 0.18 -32.95
C GLN A 669 1.75 -1.22 -33.12
N PHE A 670 1.69 -2.05 -32.09
CA PHE A 670 2.14 -3.43 -32.13
C PHE A 670 1.40 -4.25 -33.22
N LYS A 671 0.08 -4.10 -33.28
CA LYS A 671 -0.74 -4.74 -34.32
C LYS A 671 -0.42 -4.26 -35.73
N LYS A 672 -0.07 -2.98 -35.92
CA LYS A 672 0.39 -2.43 -37.20
C LYS A 672 1.69 -3.08 -37.69
N ASP A 673 2.56 -3.47 -36.77
CA ASP A 673 3.81 -4.14 -37.11
C ASP A 673 3.61 -5.62 -37.50
N ASN A 674 2.35 -6.10 -37.61
CA ASN A 674 1.93 -7.47 -37.96
C ASN A 674 2.60 -8.56 -37.13
N LYS A 675 2.91 -8.26 -35.88
CA LYS A 675 3.54 -9.21 -34.96
C LYS A 675 2.50 -9.86 -34.06
N THR A 676 2.42 -11.18 -34.13
CA THR A 676 1.65 -12.01 -33.21
C THR A 676 2.62 -12.72 -32.26
N TYR A 677 2.66 -12.29 -31.00
CA TYR A 677 3.44 -12.94 -29.97
C TYR A 677 2.50 -13.56 -28.93
N ASN A 678 2.85 -14.75 -28.49
CA ASN A 678 2.06 -15.52 -27.52
C ASN A 678 2.61 -15.44 -26.10
N ASP A 679 3.68 -14.65 -25.85
CA ASP A 679 4.33 -14.58 -24.53
C ASP A 679 4.76 -13.14 -24.18
N ASN A 680 4.54 -12.74 -22.94
CA ASN A 680 4.94 -11.45 -22.37
C ASN A 680 6.46 -11.19 -22.45
N VAL A 681 7.26 -12.24 -22.50
CA VAL A 681 8.73 -12.17 -22.60
C VAL A 681 9.17 -11.53 -23.92
N GLU A 682 8.41 -11.71 -25.02
CA GLU A 682 8.72 -11.13 -26.33
C GLU A 682 8.25 -9.69 -26.48
N ILE A 683 7.21 -9.27 -25.75
CA ILE A 683 6.69 -7.91 -25.82
C ILE A 683 7.67 -6.90 -25.20
N ILE A 684 8.30 -7.22 -24.08
CA ILE A 684 9.26 -6.31 -23.42
C ILE A 684 10.45 -5.97 -24.32
N PRO A 685 11.12 -6.94 -24.99
CA PRO A 685 12.15 -6.63 -25.99
C PRO A 685 11.64 -5.75 -27.13
N TRP A 686 10.44 -6.02 -27.66
CA TRP A 686 9.84 -5.20 -28.70
C TRP A 686 9.61 -3.76 -28.23
N LEU A 687 9.07 -3.57 -27.01
CA LEU A 687 8.87 -2.23 -26.41
C LEU A 687 10.19 -1.46 -26.32
N LYS A 688 11.27 -2.12 -25.85
CA LYS A 688 12.60 -1.51 -25.74
C LYS A 688 13.18 -1.11 -27.09
N GLN A 689 13.05 -1.96 -28.11
CA GLN A 689 13.51 -1.69 -29.47
C GLN A 689 12.75 -0.53 -30.13
N ASN A 690 11.44 -0.43 -29.87
CA ASN A 690 10.57 0.56 -30.51
C ASN A 690 10.32 1.80 -29.65
N ILE A 691 11.07 2.00 -28.57
CA ILE A 691 10.85 3.09 -27.62
C ILE A 691 10.84 4.49 -28.28
N LYS A 692 11.67 4.71 -29.29
CA LYS A 692 11.72 5.97 -30.05
C LYS A 692 10.46 6.21 -30.89
N ILE A 693 9.89 5.17 -31.48
CA ILE A 693 8.63 5.23 -32.24
C ILE A 693 7.47 5.52 -31.28
N LEU A 694 7.46 4.83 -30.14
CA LEU A 694 6.43 5.00 -29.10
C LEU A 694 6.40 6.43 -28.54
N LYS A 695 7.53 7.15 -28.52
CA LYS A 695 7.58 8.55 -28.11
C LYS A 695 6.69 9.46 -28.98
N ASN A 696 6.53 9.14 -30.25
CA ASN A 696 5.75 9.98 -31.19
C ASN A 696 4.24 9.74 -31.10
N ILE A 697 3.79 8.68 -30.42
CA ILE A 697 2.37 8.29 -30.32
C ILE A 697 1.81 8.40 -28.91
N LEU A 698 2.69 8.41 -27.90
CA LEU A 698 2.34 8.55 -26.50
C LEU A 698 2.42 10.02 -26.07
N LEU A 699 1.59 10.40 -25.12
CA LEU A 699 1.81 11.65 -24.39
C LEU A 699 3.14 11.57 -23.64
N ASP A 700 3.79 12.71 -23.38
CA ASP A 700 5.04 12.74 -22.62
C ASP A 700 4.90 12.03 -21.27
N TYR A 701 3.77 12.21 -20.59
CA TYR A 701 3.45 11.53 -19.34
C TYR A 701 3.38 9.99 -19.48
N GLU A 702 2.68 9.50 -20.50
CA GLU A 702 2.54 8.06 -20.78
C GLU A 702 3.90 7.44 -21.15
N TYR A 703 4.69 8.18 -21.93
CA TYR A 703 6.04 7.78 -22.34
C TYR A 703 7.01 7.70 -21.16
N ASP A 704 6.99 8.68 -20.26
CA ASP A 704 7.83 8.68 -19.05
C ASP A 704 7.48 7.51 -18.12
N LEU A 705 6.20 7.21 -17.98
CA LEU A 705 5.76 6.04 -17.18
C LEU A 705 6.17 4.72 -17.85
N LEU A 706 6.08 4.62 -19.18
CA LEU A 706 6.55 3.43 -19.90
C LEU A 706 8.08 3.24 -19.72
N LYS A 707 8.89 4.29 -19.82
CA LYS A 707 10.33 4.21 -19.57
C LYS A 707 10.64 3.72 -18.17
N LYS A 708 9.97 4.27 -17.16
CA LYS A 708 10.09 3.82 -15.76
C LYS A 708 9.67 2.36 -15.61
N ALA A 709 8.62 1.92 -16.30
CA ALA A 709 8.15 0.55 -16.28
C ALA A 709 9.17 -0.45 -16.84
N LEU A 710 9.90 -0.03 -17.88
CA LEU A 710 10.90 -0.83 -18.59
C LEU A 710 12.32 -0.69 -18.02
N ASN A 711 12.51 0.16 -17.00
CA ASN A 711 13.82 0.51 -16.43
C ASN A 711 14.82 1.02 -17.49
N ILE A 712 14.39 2.02 -18.30
CA ILE A 712 15.20 2.65 -19.35
C ILE A 712 15.42 4.13 -19.00
#